data_069484ac504a10f4074fe406b8ccefef
#
_entry.id   069484ac504a10f4074fe406b8ccefef
#
_cell.length_a   1.000
_cell.length_b   1.000
_cell.length_c   1.000
_cell.angle_alpha   90.00
_cell.angle_beta   90.00
_cell.angle_gamma   90.00
#
_symmetry.space_group_name_H-M   'P 1'
#
loop_
_entity.id
_entity.type
_entity.pdbx_description
1 polymer ?
#
loop_
_entity_poly.entity_id
_entity_poly.type
_entity_poly.pdbx_seq_one_letter_code
_entity_poly.pdbx_strand_id
1 'polypeptide(L)'
;MPVPPHLSVRCLSRFQYTTVFLPADPVPSSDHSAVFALLDEADAPAGAPRSRLLSGWLGEWRCDDPATLEAVWSGAQAQIAAGAHALLLADYEWGVRLAGAGTPGGWSDQAPGALRLLMFARLQRLDAEGVAAWLAEAEGRAEPAPAAVLAPQPDDDADAYAAAIARIHALIRAGETYQVNHTLRLRGQAVGTPLALYRRLRALQPVPFGALLALPGDRWVLSCSPELFVRHEAGRLEARPMKGTAARRPDDAQADAAAAAWLAADIKNRAENLMIVDLLRNDLGRIARTGSVKVPALFRVEPYRTVFQMTSTVEAEPAPGVDLPAVLRALFPCGSITGAPKHRTMQLIESLESSPRGLYTGAIGWVEAPAPGSDRRLGDFALSVAIRTLELGAPSGPAPGQGGLRPVRLGVGGGIVLDSVAEDEAAEWRLKSRFATRPDPGFTLFETIRVEAGRPLRLPAHLARLGASAQALGFAFDREALQAAVLAQARALAGEGAHRLRLDLARDGGWQIRHGVLAPLPDGPLGLLPPGPALPAAEAALLAHKTSLRATYDAAIREAEALGAFDRAFVNARGELTEGARSTLLLRLDGRWWTPPVAAGALPGVMRAALMADPAWALQERVLHPADLERAEALALCNALRGVCSARLHGCASLEQRG
;
A
#
# COMPACT_ATOMS: atom_id res chain seq x y z
N MET A 1 53.46 17.79 38.61
CA MET A 1 54.38 16.73 38.24
C MET A 1 54.01 15.50 39.06
N PRO A 2 54.05 14.29 38.54
CA PRO A 2 53.87 13.79 37.20
C PRO A 2 52.65 12.87 37.08
N VAL A 3 52.28 12.57 35.84
CA VAL A 3 51.26 11.59 35.41
C VAL A 3 51.80 10.17 35.58
N PRO A 4 50.98 9.16 35.97
CA PRO A 4 51.30 7.76 35.82
C PRO A 4 50.45 7.11 34.67
N PRO A 5 50.83 5.89 34.22
CA PRO A 5 50.68 5.43 32.85
C PRO A 5 49.47 4.50 32.62
N HIS A 6 49.18 4.30 31.32
CA HIS A 6 48.30 3.37 30.65
C HIS A 6 47.93 2.06 31.35
N LEU A 7 46.63 1.80 31.42
CA LEU A 7 46.08 0.44 31.57
C LEU A 7 45.15 0.16 30.37
N SER A 8 45.53 -0.85 29.63
CA SER A 8 44.79 -1.41 28.50
C SER A 8 43.48 -2.04 29.01
N VAL A 9 42.35 -1.55 28.50
CA VAL A 9 41.04 -2.16 28.73
C VAL A 9 40.73 -3.07 27.55
N ARG A 10 40.62 -4.36 27.83
CA ARG A 10 40.11 -5.37 26.93
C ARG A 10 38.66 -5.06 26.55
N CYS A 11 38.39 -5.15 25.27
CA CYS A 11 37.10 -5.04 24.64
C CYS A 11 36.13 -6.10 25.20
N LEU A 12 35.13 -5.71 25.98
CA LEU A 12 33.97 -6.51 26.31
C LEU A 12 32.83 -6.01 25.43
N SER A 13 32.30 -6.88 24.62
CA SER A 13 31.18 -6.71 23.74
C SER A 13 29.98 -6.05 24.47
N ARG A 14 29.62 -4.86 24.07
CA ARG A 14 28.45 -4.15 24.57
C ARG A 14 27.19 -4.69 23.89
N PHE A 15 26.38 -5.41 24.66
CA PHE A 15 24.95 -5.54 24.37
C PHE A 15 24.30 -4.18 24.60
N GLN A 16 23.83 -3.54 23.54
CA GLN A 16 23.06 -2.30 23.67
C GLN A 16 21.61 -2.64 23.97
N TYR A 17 21.25 -2.63 25.24
CA TYR A 17 19.86 -2.54 25.67
C TYR A 17 19.48 -1.05 25.72
N THR A 18 18.66 -0.59 24.80
CA THR A 18 18.08 0.76 24.91
C THR A 18 16.78 0.65 25.68
N THR A 19 16.85 0.69 27.01
CA THR A 19 15.68 0.80 27.87
C THR A 19 15.45 2.29 28.10
N VAL A 20 14.44 2.87 27.47
CA VAL A 20 13.98 4.22 27.79
C VAL A 20 12.75 4.08 28.69
N PHE A 21 12.90 4.38 29.98
CA PHE A 21 11.80 4.59 30.89
C PHE A 21 11.31 6.03 30.74
N LEU A 22 10.03 6.21 30.38
CA LEU A 22 9.34 7.49 30.49
C LEU A 22 8.22 7.38 31.52
N PRO A 23 8.00 8.43 32.32
CA PRO A 23 6.94 8.47 33.34
C PRO A 23 5.55 8.52 32.68
N ALA A 24 4.55 8.05 33.43
CA ALA A 24 3.16 8.03 33.03
C ALA A 24 2.59 9.43 32.93
N ASP A 25 2.22 9.86 31.74
CA ASP A 25 1.40 11.06 31.51
C ASP A 25 0.29 10.78 30.48
N PRO A 26 -0.82 11.53 30.51
CA PRO A 26 -2.08 11.17 29.88
C PRO A 26 -2.03 11.29 28.36
N VAL A 27 -2.92 10.54 27.71
CA VAL A 27 -3.13 10.44 26.27
C VAL A 27 -2.94 11.79 25.56
N PRO A 28 -1.93 11.94 24.68
CA PRO A 28 -1.88 13.11 23.81
C PRO A 28 -2.77 12.86 22.59
N SER A 29 -3.65 13.81 22.38
CA SER A 29 -4.35 14.01 21.11
C SER A 29 -3.35 14.08 19.94
N SER A 30 -3.68 13.39 18.81
CA SER A 30 -3.21 13.65 17.43
C SER A 30 -1.72 13.59 17.09
N ASP A 31 -0.86 12.94 17.84
CA ASP A 31 0.50 12.68 17.40
C ASP A 31 0.56 11.38 16.56
N HIS A 32 0.49 11.52 15.25
CA HIS A 32 0.56 10.41 14.27
C HIS A 32 1.93 9.72 14.20
N SER A 33 2.87 10.09 15.07
CA SER A 33 4.19 9.46 15.22
C SER A 33 4.22 8.33 16.25
N ALA A 34 3.12 8.04 16.93
CA ALA A 34 3.09 7.02 17.97
C ALA A 34 3.13 5.61 17.37
N VAL A 35 4.05 4.77 17.88
CA VAL A 35 4.11 3.33 17.56
C VAL A 35 2.91 2.63 18.20
N PHE A 36 2.14 1.91 17.38
CA PHE A 36 0.99 1.10 17.83
C PHE A 36 0.80 -0.11 16.93
N ALA A 37 -0.02 -1.06 17.36
CA ALA A 37 -0.44 -2.18 16.54
C ALA A 37 -1.94 -2.44 16.72
N LEU A 38 -2.68 -2.41 15.62
CA LEU A 38 -4.04 -2.92 15.54
C LEU A 38 -4.02 -4.26 14.82
N LEU A 39 -4.41 -5.34 15.52
CA LEU A 39 -4.73 -6.65 14.94
C LEU A 39 -6.23 -6.72 14.82
N ASP A 40 -6.76 -6.82 13.60
CA ASP A 40 -8.16 -6.56 13.24
C ASP A 40 -8.83 -7.84 12.72
N GLU A 41 -9.77 -8.37 13.46
CA GLU A 41 -10.68 -9.45 13.01
C GLU A 41 -11.95 -8.80 12.42
N ALA A 42 -11.84 -8.23 11.22
CA ALA A 42 -12.90 -7.44 10.60
C ALA A 42 -14.13 -8.25 10.17
N ASP A 43 -14.02 -9.58 10.10
CA ASP A 43 -15.10 -10.54 9.81
C ASP A 43 -15.68 -11.19 11.07
N ALA A 44 -15.23 -10.79 12.26
CA ALA A 44 -15.77 -11.29 13.52
C ALA A 44 -17.27 -10.98 13.64
N PRO A 45 -18.05 -11.84 14.32
CA PRO A 45 -19.46 -11.57 14.61
C PRO A 45 -19.64 -10.23 15.34
N ALA A 46 -20.75 -9.55 15.07
CA ALA A 46 -21.09 -8.30 15.73
C ALA A 46 -21.05 -8.45 17.27
N GLY A 47 -20.48 -7.45 17.95
CA GLY A 47 -20.33 -7.46 19.41
C GLY A 47 -19.28 -8.43 19.96
N ALA A 48 -18.47 -9.08 19.10
CA ALA A 48 -17.36 -9.92 19.54
C ALA A 48 -16.05 -9.12 19.58
N PRO A 49 -15.51 -8.73 20.76
CA PRO A 49 -14.31 -7.88 20.85
C PRO A 49 -13.02 -8.71 20.67
N ARG A 50 -12.81 -9.21 19.44
CA ARG A 50 -11.66 -10.06 19.10
C ARG A 50 -10.46 -9.30 18.60
N SER A 51 -10.66 -8.10 18.00
CA SER A 51 -9.58 -7.25 17.57
C SER A 51 -8.77 -6.71 18.75
N ARG A 52 -7.47 -6.52 18.57
CA ARG A 52 -6.53 -6.10 19.60
C ARG A 52 -5.84 -4.81 19.19
N LEU A 53 -6.04 -3.75 19.96
CA LEU A 53 -5.29 -2.50 19.83
C LEU A 53 -4.22 -2.43 20.91
N LEU A 54 -2.95 -2.47 20.49
CA LEU A 54 -1.77 -2.40 21.34
C LEU A 54 -1.21 -0.97 21.26
N SER A 55 -1.02 -0.32 22.41
CA SER A 55 -0.53 1.05 22.50
C SER A 55 0.37 1.27 23.73
N GLY A 56 1.04 2.44 23.81
CA GLY A 56 2.04 2.68 24.84
C GLY A 56 3.30 1.87 24.59
N TRP A 57 4.02 2.25 23.54
CA TRP A 57 5.26 1.63 23.10
C TRP A 57 6.30 1.53 24.23
N LEU A 58 6.82 0.33 24.50
CA LEU A 58 7.82 0.05 25.53
C LEU A 58 9.19 -0.31 24.95
N GLY A 59 9.28 -0.67 23.68
CA GLY A 59 10.51 -1.10 23.05
C GLY A 59 10.36 -2.41 22.26
N GLU A 60 11.46 -2.91 21.75
CA GLU A 60 11.52 -4.07 20.86
C GLU A 60 12.59 -5.07 21.36
N TRP A 61 12.20 -6.34 21.45
CA TRP A 61 13.15 -7.46 21.49
C TRP A 61 13.38 -7.94 20.08
N ARG A 62 14.62 -7.97 19.66
CA ARG A 62 15.00 -8.32 18.30
C ARG A 62 15.96 -9.48 18.27
N CYS A 63 15.62 -10.49 17.47
CA CYS A 63 16.45 -11.67 17.22
C CYS A 63 16.90 -11.65 15.76
N ASP A 64 18.07 -11.12 15.50
CA ASP A 64 18.69 -11.13 14.17
C ASP A 64 19.35 -12.49 13.88
N ASP A 65 19.98 -13.11 14.87
CA ASP A 65 20.56 -14.45 14.78
C ASP A 65 19.64 -15.49 15.43
N PRO A 66 19.11 -16.48 14.67
CA PRO A 66 18.30 -17.56 15.23
C PRO A 66 18.92 -18.33 16.38
N ALA A 67 20.26 -18.31 16.52
CA ALA A 67 20.95 -18.94 17.66
C ALA A 67 20.67 -18.23 18.99
N THR A 68 20.24 -16.97 18.96
CA THR A 68 19.92 -16.17 20.16
C THR A 68 18.43 -16.22 20.54
N LEU A 69 17.62 -17.01 19.83
CA LEU A 69 16.15 -17.03 19.97
C LEU A 69 15.71 -17.28 21.42
N GLU A 70 16.29 -18.24 22.12
CA GLU A 70 15.91 -18.58 23.50
C GLU A 70 16.20 -17.43 24.47
N ALA A 71 17.34 -16.75 24.30
CA ALA A 71 17.70 -15.62 25.15
C ALA A 71 16.77 -14.42 24.92
N VAL A 72 16.47 -14.10 23.65
CA VAL A 72 15.52 -13.04 23.28
C VAL A 72 14.13 -13.36 23.79
N TRP A 73 13.67 -14.61 23.62
CA TRP A 73 12.36 -15.03 24.10
C TRP A 73 12.25 -14.98 25.63
N SER A 74 13.28 -15.43 26.35
CA SER A 74 13.29 -15.38 27.82
C SER A 74 13.12 -13.95 28.34
N GLY A 75 13.81 -12.97 27.75
CA GLY A 75 13.67 -11.56 28.12
C GLY A 75 12.27 -11.01 27.80
N ALA A 76 11.77 -11.28 26.59
CA ALA A 76 10.44 -10.85 26.17
C ALA A 76 9.35 -11.50 27.04
N GLN A 77 9.44 -12.80 27.31
CA GLN A 77 8.49 -13.54 28.16
C GLN A 77 8.41 -12.97 29.58
N ALA A 78 9.56 -12.61 30.16
CA ALA A 78 9.61 -11.99 31.48
C ALA A 78 8.87 -10.65 31.50
N GLN A 79 9.02 -9.84 30.45
CA GLN A 79 8.33 -8.56 30.32
C GLN A 79 6.83 -8.74 30.08
N ILE A 80 6.40 -9.76 29.29
CA ILE A 80 4.98 -10.11 29.11
C ILE A 80 4.39 -10.59 30.45
N ALA A 81 5.10 -11.44 31.19
CA ALA A 81 4.67 -11.90 32.50
C ALA A 81 4.55 -10.75 33.52
N ALA A 82 5.30 -9.68 33.35
CA ALA A 82 5.18 -8.44 34.13
C ALA A 82 4.02 -7.54 33.69
N GLY A 83 3.21 -7.94 32.72
CA GLY A 83 1.99 -7.24 32.28
C GLY A 83 2.11 -6.48 30.94
N ALA A 84 3.24 -6.60 30.22
CA ALA A 84 3.33 -6.05 28.88
C ALA A 84 2.59 -6.94 27.85
N HIS A 85 2.26 -6.37 26.72
CA HIS A 85 1.63 -7.04 25.58
C HIS A 85 2.57 -7.06 24.39
N ALA A 86 2.65 -8.21 23.69
CA ALA A 86 3.61 -8.42 22.61
C ALA A 86 2.93 -8.60 21.25
N LEU A 87 3.43 -7.85 20.24
CA LEU A 87 3.24 -8.13 18.83
C LEU A 87 4.48 -8.86 18.31
N LEU A 88 4.28 -10.00 17.65
CA LEU A 88 5.35 -10.74 16.98
C LEU A 88 5.31 -10.45 15.48
N LEU A 89 6.49 -10.10 14.92
CA LEU A 89 6.76 -10.03 13.49
C LEU A 89 7.96 -10.93 13.18
N ALA A 90 7.81 -11.85 12.22
CA ALA A 90 8.90 -12.72 11.79
C ALA A 90 9.07 -12.65 10.28
N ASP A 91 10.26 -12.25 9.83
CA ASP A 91 10.61 -12.20 8.42
C ASP A 91 10.89 -13.61 7.88
N TYR A 92 10.58 -13.84 6.60
CA TYR A 92 10.75 -15.15 5.95
C TYR A 92 12.21 -15.63 5.97
N GLU A 93 13.16 -14.76 5.65
CA GLU A 93 14.59 -15.08 5.60
C GLU A 93 15.14 -15.52 6.97
N TRP A 94 14.68 -14.86 8.03
CA TRP A 94 15.01 -15.29 9.39
C TRP A 94 14.53 -16.73 9.63
N GLY A 95 13.34 -17.09 9.14
CA GLY A 95 12.82 -18.45 9.22
C GLY A 95 13.60 -19.46 8.38
N VAL A 96 14.08 -19.08 7.20
CA VAL A 96 14.98 -19.91 6.38
C VAL A 96 16.26 -20.23 7.14
N ARG A 97 16.84 -19.25 7.81
CA ARG A 97 18.04 -19.42 8.65
C ARG A 97 17.74 -20.24 9.91
N LEU A 98 16.59 -20.02 10.56
CA LEU A 98 16.13 -20.80 11.70
C LEU A 98 16.01 -22.30 11.34
N ALA A 99 15.53 -22.61 10.14
CA ALA A 99 15.41 -23.96 9.62
C ALA A 99 16.75 -24.55 9.11
N GLY A 100 17.83 -23.78 9.07
CA GLY A 100 19.11 -24.19 8.50
C GLY A 100 19.07 -24.43 6.99
N ALA A 101 18.16 -23.75 6.28
CA ALA A 101 17.92 -23.93 4.85
C ALA A 101 18.56 -22.83 3.98
N GLY A 102 19.23 -21.84 4.57
CA GLY A 102 19.93 -20.79 3.82
C GLY A 102 21.07 -21.33 2.97
N THR A 103 21.31 -20.70 1.83
CA THR A 103 22.44 -21.04 0.94
C THR A 103 23.58 -20.04 1.16
N PRO A 104 24.82 -20.47 1.35
CA PRO A 104 25.95 -19.57 1.55
C PRO A 104 26.08 -18.56 0.41
N GLY A 105 26.12 -17.25 0.75
CA GLY A 105 26.16 -16.16 -0.22
C GLY A 105 24.83 -15.85 -0.91
N GLY A 106 23.74 -16.52 -0.54
CA GLY A 106 22.40 -16.24 -1.01
C GLY A 106 21.82 -14.94 -0.39
N TRP A 107 20.63 -14.55 -0.83
CA TRP A 107 20.01 -13.33 -0.31
C TRP A 107 19.56 -13.45 1.16
N SER A 108 19.37 -14.66 1.71
CA SER A 108 19.14 -14.86 3.15
C SER A 108 20.33 -14.44 4.02
N ASP A 109 21.55 -14.47 3.46
CA ASP A 109 22.76 -13.94 4.14
C ASP A 109 22.87 -12.42 3.96
N GLN A 110 22.49 -11.89 2.79
CA GLN A 110 22.60 -10.46 2.46
C GLN A 110 21.47 -9.62 3.10
N ALA A 111 20.28 -10.19 3.25
CA ALA A 111 19.10 -9.57 3.85
C ALA A 111 18.49 -10.56 4.87
N PRO A 112 19.17 -10.82 6.01
CA PRO A 112 18.87 -11.95 6.88
C PRO A 112 17.51 -11.90 7.58
N GLY A 113 16.81 -10.77 7.54
CA GLY A 113 15.55 -10.58 8.26
C GLY A 113 15.73 -10.68 9.77
N ALA A 114 14.64 -10.63 10.51
CA ALA A 114 14.61 -10.74 11.96
C ALA A 114 13.30 -11.33 12.48
N LEU A 115 13.34 -11.91 13.68
CA LEU A 115 12.18 -12.01 14.54
C LEU A 115 12.15 -10.78 15.46
N ARG A 116 11.01 -10.13 15.56
CA ARG A 116 10.79 -8.93 16.38
C ARG A 116 9.60 -9.11 17.30
N LEU A 117 9.77 -8.80 18.57
CA LEU A 117 8.69 -8.76 19.56
C LEU A 117 8.55 -7.31 20.02
N LEU A 118 7.54 -6.63 19.51
CA LEU A 118 7.24 -5.25 19.86
C LEU A 118 6.39 -5.23 21.12
N MET A 119 6.85 -4.51 22.15
CA MET A 119 6.26 -4.53 23.48
C MET A 119 5.43 -3.27 23.74
N PHE A 120 4.26 -3.46 24.33
CA PHE A 120 3.28 -2.39 24.59
C PHE A 120 2.75 -2.47 26.02
N ALA A 121 2.47 -1.30 26.59
CA ALA A 121 1.93 -1.19 27.96
C ALA A 121 0.43 -1.43 28.03
N ARG A 122 -0.31 -1.29 26.92
CA ARG A 122 -1.78 -1.30 26.93
C ARG A 122 -2.33 -2.17 25.80
N LEU A 123 -3.36 -2.94 26.14
CA LEU A 123 -4.18 -3.71 25.23
C LEU A 123 -5.64 -3.28 25.39
N GLN A 124 -6.29 -2.90 24.29
CA GLN A 124 -7.72 -2.71 24.22
C GLN A 124 -8.30 -3.76 23.26
N ARG A 125 -9.37 -4.43 23.68
CA ARG A 125 -10.11 -5.36 22.82
C ARG A 125 -11.29 -4.61 22.20
N LEU A 126 -11.45 -4.72 20.89
CA LEU A 126 -12.46 -4.03 20.10
C LEU A 126 -13.24 -5.06 19.27
N ASP A 127 -14.51 -4.79 19.05
CA ASP A 127 -15.27 -5.43 17.98
C ASP A 127 -15.10 -4.68 16.66
N ALA A 128 -15.73 -5.17 15.59
CA ALA A 128 -15.58 -4.59 14.26
C ALA A 128 -16.05 -3.13 14.16
N GLU A 129 -17.09 -2.74 14.94
CA GLU A 129 -17.61 -1.38 15.00
C GLU A 129 -16.67 -0.47 15.81
N GLY A 130 -16.16 -0.97 16.93
CA GLY A 130 -15.17 -0.26 17.75
C GLY A 130 -13.89 0.01 16.98
N VAL A 131 -13.42 -0.93 16.15
CA VAL A 131 -12.29 -0.70 15.24
C VAL A 131 -12.62 0.38 14.21
N ALA A 132 -13.81 0.35 13.59
CA ALA A 132 -14.21 1.36 12.63
C ALA A 132 -14.28 2.76 13.26
N ALA A 133 -14.83 2.87 14.47
CA ALA A 133 -14.90 4.12 15.22
C ALA A 133 -13.50 4.63 15.59
N TRP A 134 -12.62 3.77 16.11
CA TRP A 134 -11.25 4.13 16.45
C TRP A 134 -10.46 4.61 15.21
N LEU A 135 -10.59 3.92 14.07
CA LEU A 135 -9.93 4.33 12.83
C LEU A 135 -10.43 5.70 12.32
N ALA A 136 -11.74 5.98 12.46
CA ALA A 136 -12.33 7.27 12.08
C ALA A 136 -11.83 8.40 13.00
N GLU A 137 -11.77 8.16 14.30
CA GLU A 137 -11.24 9.07 15.30
C GLU A 137 -9.74 9.36 15.09
N ALA A 138 -8.93 8.30 14.90
CA ALA A 138 -7.49 8.41 14.66
C ALA A 138 -7.15 9.18 13.37
N GLU A 139 -8.03 9.11 12.35
CA GLU A 139 -7.89 9.90 11.12
C GLU A 139 -8.54 11.29 11.23
N GLY A 140 -9.37 11.53 12.27
CA GLY A 140 -10.14 12.77 12.47
C GLY A 140 -11.24 12.98 11.43
N ARG A 141 -11.75 11.91 10.80
CA ARG A 141 -12.73 11.97 9.69
C ARG A 141 -13.67 10.76 9.70
N ALA A 142 -14.96 11.02 9.48
CA ALA A 142 -15.96 9.95 9.33
C ALA A 142 -15.64 9.08 8.09
N GLU A 143 -15.44 9.71 6.93
CA GLU A 143 -15.07 9.04 5.68
C GLU A 143 -13.54 9.05 5.48
N PRO A 144 -12.96 7.95 4.95
CA PRO A 144 -11.53 7.87 4.74
C PRO A 144 -11.05 8.92 3.72
N ALA A 145 -9.95 9.61 4.06
CA ALA A 145 -9.30 10.54 3.14
C ALA A 145 -8.86 9.85 1.84
N PRO A 146 -8.64 10.60 0.75
CA PRO A 146 -8.09 10.04 -0.46
C PRO A 146 -6.74 9.33 -0.22
N ALA A 147 -6.66 8.06 -0.64
CA ALA A 147 -5.45 7.25 -0.52
C ALA A 147 -5.45 6.11 -1.54
N ALA A 148 -4.28 5.79 -2.09
CA ALA A 148 -4.13 4.73 -3.09
C ALA A 148 -2.69 4.20 -3.18
N VAL A 149 -2.55 2.95 -3.58
CA VAL A 149 -1.33 2.42 -4.18
C VAL A 149 -1.35 2.75 -5.68
N LEU A 150 -0.26 3.34 -6.17
CA LEU A 150 -0.11 3.82 -7.54
C LEU A 150 0.62 2.76 -8.36
N ALA A 151 -0.01 2.24 -9.41
CA ALA A 151 0.48 1.31 -10.44
C ALA A 151 1.79 0.55 -10.09
N PRO A 152 1.80 -0.32 -9.08
CA PRO A 152 3.02 -0.99 -8.65
C PRO A 152 3.53 -1.92 -9.75
N GLN A 153 4.86 -1.93 -9.97
CA GLN A 153 5.51 -2.72 -10.99
C GLN A 153 6.19 -3.95 -10.36
N PRO A 154 6.15 -5.11 -11.05
CA PRO A 154 6.89 -6.27 -10.60
C PRO A 154 8.40 -6.06 -10.74
N ASP A 155 9.17 -6.70 -9.88
CA ASP A 155 10.63 -6.73 -9.96
C ASP A 155 11.15 -7.72 -11.04
N ASP A 156 10.34 -8.68 -11.45
CA ASP A 156 10.60 -9.56 -12.60
C ASP A 156 9.68 -9.21 -13.77
N ASP A 157 10.20 -9.18 -14.97
CA ASP A 157 9.40 -9.07 -16.20
C ASP A 157 8.74 -10.41 -16.57
N ALA A 158 7.94 -10.40 -17.64
CA ALA A 158 7.19 -11.59 -18.07
C ALA A 158 8.12 -12.75 -18.51
N ASP A 159 9.25 -12.43 -19.14
CA ASP A 159 10.20 -13.42 -19.65
C ASP A 159 10.98 -14.05 -18.49
N ALA A 160 11.43 -13.26 -17.52
CA ALA A 160 12.08 -13.74 -16.31
C ALA A 160 11.13 -14.64 -15.49
N TYR A 161 9.86 -14.25 -15.35
CA TYR A 161 8.84 -15.05 -14.68
C TYR A 161 8.61 -16.40 -15.39
N ALA A 162 8.44 -16.40 -16.71
CA ALA A 162 8.27 -17.64 -17.50
C ALA A 162 9.50 -18.54 -17.40
N ALA A 163 10.71 -17.98 -17.44
CA ALA A 163 11.95 -18.75 -17.25
C ALA A 163 12.04 -19.38 -15.85
N ALA A 164 11.59 -18.69 -14.80
CA ALA A 164 11.52 -19.24 -13.45
C ALA A 164 10.55 -20.43 -13.37
N ILE A 165 9.35 -20.34 -13.98
CA ILE A 165 8.39 -21.45 -14.06
C ILE A 165 9.00 -22.64 -14.78
N ALA A 166 9.65 -22.44 -15.94
CA ALA A 166 10.30 -23.51 -16.69
C ALA A 166 11.40 -24.21 -15.86
N ARG A 167 12.18 -23.43 -15.08
CA ARG A 167 13.20 -23.97 -14.16
C ARG A 167 12.57 -24.78 -13.03
N ILE A 168 11.45 -24.31 -12.46
CA ILE A 168 10.71 -25.06 -11.42
C ILE A 168 10.22 -26.40 -12.00
N HIS A 169 9.66 -26.43 -13.20
CA HIS A 169 9.25 -27.68 -13.86
C HIS A 169 10.44 -28.65 -14.03
N ALA A 170 11.62 -28.14 -14.40
CA ALA A 170 12.82 -28.99 -14.51
C ALA A 170 13.20 -29.58 -13.14
N LEU A 171 13.14 -28.80 -12.07
CA LEU A 171 13.43 -29.26 -10.71
C LEU A 171 12.40 -30.29 -10.23
N ILE A 172 11.12 -30.11 -10.53
CA ILE A 172 10.07 -31.11 -10.22
C ILE A 172 10.32 -32.41 -10.97
N ARG A 173 10.64 -32.36 -12.28
CA ARG A 173 10.96 -33.56 -13.08
C ARG A 173 12.23 -34.27 -12.59
N ALA A 174 13.18 -33.53 -12.04
CA ALA A 174 14.39 -34.07 -11.41
C ALA A 174 14.13 -34.70 -10.03
N GLY A 175 12.90 -34.57 -9.49
CA GLY A 175 12.54 -35.08 -8.16
C GLY A 175 13.04 -34.25 -6.99
N GLU A 176 13.51 -33.03 -7.22
CA GLU A 176 14.03 -32.13 -6.19
C GLU A 176 12.91 -31.55 -5.29
N THR A 177 11.74 -31.39 -5.86
CA THR A 177 10.56 -30.85 -5.16
C THR A 177 9.27 -31.33 -5.85
N TYR A 178 8.13 -31.30 -5.15
CA TYR A 178 6.81 -31.58 -5.71
C TYR A 178 6.06 -30.30 -6.06
N GLN A 179 6.33 -29.23 -5.32
CA GLN A 179 5.71 -27.91 -5.47
C GLN A 179 6.66 -26.84 -4.96
N VAL A 180 6.68 -25.69 -5.62
CA VAL A 180 7.37 -24.47 -5.19
C VAL A 180 6.37 -23.35 -5.09
N ASN A 181 6.23 -22.72 -3.92
CA ASN A 181 5.53 -21.44 -3.83
C ASN A 181 6.46 -20.33 -4.34
N HIS A 182 6.34 -20.02 -5.65
CA HIS A 182 7.16 -18.99 -6.31
C HIS A 182 6.51 -17.63 -6.20
N THR A 183 7.31 -16.62 -5.84
CA THR A 183 6.79 -15.28 -5.55
C THR A 183 7.67 -14.18 -6.14
N LEU A 184 7.07 -13.01 -6.35
CA LEU A 184 7.74 -11.80 -6.81
C LEU A 184 7.28 -10.59 -5.98
N ARG A 185 8.01 -9.49 -6.05
CA ARG A 185 7.69 -8.24 -5.34
C ARG A 185 7.16 -7.23 -6.33
N LEU A 186 6.05 -6.60 -5.96
CA LEU A 186 5.55 -5.41 -6.61
C LEU A 186 6.05 -4.19 -5.83
N ARG A 187 6.69 -3.26 -6.51
CA ARG A 187 7.21 -2.02 -5.94
C ARG A 187 6.52 -0.83 -6.57
N GLY A 188 6.18 0.16 -5.76
CA GLY A 188 5.49 1.35 -6.23
C GLY A 188 5.49 2.45 -5.19
N GLN A 189 4.55 3.35 -5.33
CA GLN A 189 4.31 4.45 -4.41
C GLN A 189 2.88 4.38 -3.88
N ALA A 190 2.66 4.85 -2.67
CA ALA A 190 1.35 5.10 -2.11
C ALA A 190 1.16 6.59 -1.84
N VAL A 191 -0.04 7.10 -2.13
CA VAL A 191 -0.47 8.46 -1.81
C VAL A 191 -1.50 8.41 -0.69
N GLY A 192 -1.55 9.46 0.13
CA GLY A 192 -2.42 9.54 1.29
C GLY A 192 -1.79 8.96 2.56
N THR A 193 -2.55 8.93 3.65
CA THR A 193 -2.08 8.40 4.93
C THR A 193 -2.23 6.88 4.99
N PRO A 194 -1.38 6.16 5.73
CA PRO A 194 -1.54 4.73 5.96
C PRO A 194 -2.89 4.36 6.59
N LEU A 195 -3.40 5.20 7.50
CA LEU A 195 -4.74 5.06 8.10
C LEU A 195 -5.85 5.07 7.04
N ALA A 196 -5.87 6.09 6.17
CA ALA A 196 -6.84 6.20 5.09
C ALA A 196 -6.77 5.01 4.13
N LEU A 197 -5.55 4.60 3.77
CA LEU A 197 -5.35 3.44 2.90
C LEU A 197 -5.87 2.15 3.56
N TYR A 198 -5.55 1.91 4.83
CA TYR A 198 -6.03 0.73 5.54
C TYR A 198 -7.56 0.69 5.65
N ARG A 199 -8.21 1.81 5.96
CA ARG A 199 -9.68 1.92 6.00
C ARG A 199 -10.31 1.49 4.68
N ARG A 200 -9.74 1.89 3.55
CA ARG A 200 -10.20 1.51 2.20
C ARG A 200 -9.96 0.04 1.90
N LEU A 201 -8.80 -0.51 2.29
CA LEU A 201 -8.49 -1.93 2.15
C LEU A 201 -9.45 -2.79 2.99
N ARG A 202 -9.65 -2.44 4.27
CA ARG A 202 -10.54 -3.11 5.21
C ARG A 202 -11.99 -3.16 4.72
N ALA A 203 -12.49 -2.06 4.17
CA ALA A 203 -13.85 -1.99 3.63
C ALA A 203 -14.05 -2.91 2.41
N LEU A 204 -13.02 -3.07 1.58
CA LEU A 204 -13.08 -3.96 0.41
C LEU A 204 -12.92 -5.43 0.81
N GLN A 205 -12.03 -5.72 1.76
CA GLN A 205 -11.68 -7.08 2.17
C GLN A 205 -11.67 -7.22 3.70
N PRO A 206 -12.82 -7.38 4.35
CA PRO A 206 -12.85 -7.80 5.74
C PRO A 206 -12.27 -9.22 5.84
N VAL A 207 -11.31 -9.40 6.74
CA VAL A 207 -10.56 -10.66 6.93
C VAL A 207 -10.36 -10.97 8.41
N PRO A 208 -10.10 -12.25 8.78
CA PRO A 208 -9.89 -12.64 10.18
C PRO A 208 -8.54 -12.20 10.76
N PHE A 209 -7.55 -11.89 9.92
CA PHE A 209 -6.19 -11.55 10.37
C PHE A 209 -5.71 -10.25 9.72
N GLY A 210 -6.53 -9.20 9.79
CA GLY A 210 -6.13 -7.85 9.41
C GLY A 210 -5.09 -7.30 10.37
N ALA A 211 -4.22 -6.38 9.90
CA ALA A 211 -3.31 -5.65 10.76
C ALA A 211 -2.98 -4.27 10.20
N LEU A 212 -2.98 -3.26 11.09
CA LEU A 212 -2.45 -1.93 10.82
C LEU A 212 -1.38 -1.64 11.88
N LEU A 213 -0.13 -1.61 11.46
CA LEU A 213 1.01 -1.46 12.34
C LEU A 213 1.75 -0.16 12.01
N ALA A 214 1.85 0.72 12.99
CA ALA A 214 2.76 1.88 12.96
C ALA A 214 4.08 1.48 13.65
N LEU A 215 5.15 1.40 12.88
CA LEU A 215 6.46 0.93 13.33
C LEU A 215 7.43 2.10 13.54
N PRO A 216 8.50 1.92 14.33
CA PRO A 216 9.55 2.93 14.47
C PRO A 216 10.12 3.38 13.11
N GLY A 217 10.42 4.68 12.98
CA GLY A 217 10.97 5.28 11.76
C GLY A 217 9.92 5.53 10.67
N ASP A 218 8.67 5.76 11.07
CA ASP A 218 7.53 6.08 10.18
C ASP A 218 7.33 5.01 9.08
N ARG A 219 7.60 3.75 9.43
CA ARG A 219 7.31 2.58 8.59
C ARG A 219 5.96 2.00 9.00
N TRP A 220 5.25 1.43 8.04
CA TRP A 220 3.92 0.88 8.28
C TRP A 220 3.76 -0.49 7.62
N VAL A 221 2.94 -1.33 8.26
CA VAL A 221 2.48 -2.59 7.68
C VAL A 221 0.96 -2.58 7.68
N LEU A 222 0.38 -2.81 6.50
CA LEU A 222 -1.06 -2.93 6.28
C LEU A 222 -1.33 -4.33 5.75
N SER A 223 -1.89 -5.20 6.59
CA SER A 223 -2.17 -6.59 6.24
C SER A 223 -3.66 -6.85 6.12
N CYS A 224 -4.05 -7.56 5.07
CA CYS A 224 -5.38 -8.11 4.86
C CYS A 224 -5.27 -9.64 4.73
N SER A 225 -4.56 -10.29 5.67
CA SER A 225 -4.32 -11.73 5.62
C SER A 225 -5.58 -12.53 5.95
N PRO A 226 -5.95 -13.51 5.11
CA PRO A 226 -7.03 -14.43 5.41
C PRO A 226 -6.56 -15.70 6.15
N GLU A 227 -5.24 -15.94 6.24
CA GLU A 227 -4.68 -17.24 6.58
C GLU A 227 -4.09 -17.29 7.98
N LEU A 228 -4.58 -18.23 8.80
CA LEU A 228 -3.97 -18.60 10.07
C LEU A 228 -2.74 -19.45 9.82
N PHE A 229 -1.57 -18.98 10.28
CA PHE A 229 -0.37 -19.80 10.31
C PHE A 229 -0.45 -20.83 11.43
N VAL A 230 -0.50 -20.38 12.68
CA VAL A 230 -0.65 -21.24 13.85
C VAL A 230 -1.20 -20.43 15.02
N ARG A 231 -2.10 -21.04 15.78
CA ARG A 231 -2.66 -20.54 17.04
C ARG A 231 -2.45 -21.54 18.15
N HIS A 232 -2.17 -21.05 19.34
CA HIS A 232 -2.29 -21.82 20.57
C HIS A 232 -3.32 -21.14 21.45
N GLU A 233 -4.34 -21.89 21.83
CA GLU A 233 -5.39 -21.42 22.71
C GLU A 233 -5.89 -22.57 23.58
N ALA A 234 -6.05 -22.34 24.88
CA ALA A 234 -6.53 -23.32 25.85
C ALA A 234 -5.77 -24.66 25.81
N GLY A 235 -4.49 -24.66 25.46
CA GLY A 235 -3.64 -25.85 25.41
C GLY A 235 -3.73 -26.65 24.13
N ARG A 236 -4.24 -26.09 23.05
CA ARG A 236 -4.32 -26.70 21.72
C ARG A 236 -3.65 -25.85 20.69
N LEU A 237 -2.81 -26.46 19.89
CA LEU A 237 -2.25 -25.87 18.66
C LEU A 237 -3.22 -26.13 17.51
N GLU A 238 -3.46 -25.13 16.69
CA GLU A 238 -4.28 -25.18 15.49
C GLU A 238 -3.56 -24.50 14.31
N ALA A 239 -3.53 -25.15 13.16
CA ALA A 239 -3.10 -24.57 11.89
C ALA A 239 -4.22 -24.74 10.86
N ARG A 240 -4.48 -23.68 10.04
CA ARG A 240 -5.56 -23.70 9.05
C ARG A 240 -5.06 -23.29 7.66
N PRO A 241 -4.47 -24.25 6.92
CA PRO A 241 -4.05 -23.99 5.55
C PRO A 241 -5.23 -23.73 4.63
N MET A 242 -5.02 -22.82 3.67
CA MET A 242 -5.98 -22.45 2.65
C MET A 242 -5.40 -22.73 1.26
N LYS A 243 -6.09 -23.56 0.48
CA LYS A 243 -5.77 -23.80 -0.93
C LYS A 243 -7.06 -23.95 -1.72
N GLY A 244 -7.08 -23.37 -2.92
CA GLY A 244 -8.27 -23.35 -3.76
C GLY A 244 -9.19 -22.16 -3.49
N THR A 245 -9.56 -21.47 -4.56
CA THR A 245 -10.40 -20.27 -4.53
C THR A 245 -11.40 -20.32 -5.68
N ALA A 246 -12.66 -19.99 -5.38
CA ALA A 246 -13.68 -19.75 -6.41
C ALA A 246 -14.36 -18.40 -6.17
N ALA A 247 -14.69 -17.67 -7.24
CA ALA A 247 -15.36 -16.39 -7.12
C ALA A 247 -16.80 -16.55 -6.65
N ARG A 248 -17.25 -15.68 -5.72
CA ARG A 248 -18.65 -15.57 -5.33
C ARG A 248 -19.48 -14.93 -6.43
N ARG A 249 -20.75 -15.33 -6.50
CA ARG A 249 -21.78 -14.76 -7.37
C ARG A 249 -23.03 -14.43 -6.54
N PRO A 250 -22.94 -13.45 -5.62
CA PRO A 250 -24.00 -13.20 -4.62
C PRO A 250 -25.33 -12.80 -5.25
N ASP A 251 -25.31 -12.27 -6.47
CA ASP A 251 -26.52 -11.86 -7.23
C ASP A 251 -27.20 -13.05 -7.94
N ASP A 252 -26.57 -14.25 -7.97
CA ASP A 252 -27.10 -15.49 -8.55
C ASP A 252 -26.83 -16.65 -7.60
N ALA A 253 -27.81 -16.97 -6.76
CA ALA A 253 -27.69 -17.99 -5.73
C ALA A 253 -27.40 -19.39 -6.29
N GLN A 254 -27.87 -19.71 -7.51
CA GLN A 254 -27.61 -21.00 -8.15
C GLN A 254 -26.17 -21.08 -8.66
N ALA A 255 -25.67 -20.04 -9.32
CA ALA A 255 -24.29 -19.97 -9.77
C ALA A 255 -23.31 -19.89 -8.58
N ASP A 256 -23.70 -19.23 -7.47
CA ASP A 256 -22.90 -19.17 -6.25
C ASP A 256 -22.76 -20.55 -5.59
N ALA A 257 -23.87 -21.27 -5.44
CA ALA A 257 -23.86 -22.64 -4.94
C ALA A 257 -23.08 -23.61 -5.84
N ALA A 258 -23.20 -23.46 -7.18
CA ALA A 258 -22.44 -24.24 -8.15
C ALA A 258 -20.92 -23.99 -8.04
N ALA A 259 -20.49 -22.75 -7.81
CA ALA A 259 -19.08 -22.40 -7.59
C ALA A 259 -18.51 -23.04 -6.32
N ALA A 260 -19.30 -23.04 -5.22
CA ALA A 260 -18.90 -23.71 -3.98
C ALA A 260 -18.80 -25.24 -4.17
N ALA A 261 -19.79 -25.86 -4.83
CA ALA A 261 -19.81 -27.29 -5.11
C ALA A 261 -18.65 -27.69 -6.05
N TRP A 262 -18.36 -26.90 -7.06
CA TRP A 262 -17.21 -27.10 -7.94
C TRP A 262 -15.91 -27.12 -7.15
N LEU A 263 -15.67 -26.09 -6.31
CA LEU A 263 -14.45 -26.00 -5.51
C LEU A 263 -14.31 -27.19 -4.56
N ALA A 264 -15.40 -27.63 -3.94
CA ALA A 264 -15.41 -28.79 -3.04
C ALA A 264 -15.06 -30.11 -3.74
N ALA A 265 -15.38 -30.23 -5.04
CA ALA A 265 -15.17 -31.43 -5.84
C ALA A 265 -13.85 -31.41 -6.63
N ASP A 266 -13.21 -30.24 -6.79
CA ASP A 266 -12.05 -30.07 -7.67
C ASP A 266 -10.83 -30.87 -7.20
N ILE A 267 -10.40 -31.82 -8.03
CA ILE A 267 -9.34 -32.77 -7.71
C ILE A 267 -8.00 -32.06 -7.47
N LYS A 268 -7.68 -31.04 -8.28
CA LYS A 268 -6.41 -30.30 -8.19
C LYS A 268 -6.33 -29.55 -6.86
N ASN A 269 -7.34 -28.74 -6.54
CA ASN A 269 -7.38 -27.97 -5.29
C ASN A 269 -7.37 -28.88 -4.05
N ARG A 270 -8.06 -30.03 -4.10
CA ARG A 270 -8.03 -31.04 -3.03
C ARG A 270 -6.65 -31.67 -2.86
N ALA A 271 -5.96 -32.02 -3.96
CA ALA A 271 -4.63 -32.59 -3.90
C ALA A 271 -3.61 -31.62 -3.31
N GLU A 272 -3.65 -30.35 -3.74
CA GLU A 272 -2.79 -29.29 -3.19
C GLU A 272 -3.06 -29.05 -1.69
N ASN A 273 -4.33 -28.98 -1.30
CA ASN A 273 -4.71 -28.80 0.10
C ASN A 273 -4.26 -29.99 0.95
N LEU A 274 -4.45 -31.22 0.48
CA LEU A 274 -4.05 -32.45 1.19
C LEU A 274 -2.53 -32.48 1.44
N MET A 275 -1.73 -32.09 0.43
CA MET A 275 -0.28 -32.05 0.55
C MET A 275 0.18 -31.08 1.64
N ILE A 276 -0.46 -29.90 1.75
CA ILE A 276 -0.14 -28.94 2.82
C ILE A 276 -0.62 -29.44 4.20
N VAL A 277 -1.79 -30.07 4.25
CA VAL A 277 -2.28 -30.72 5.48
C VAL A 277 -1.28 -31.77 5.99
N ASP A 278 -0.76 -32.59 5.11
CA ASP A 278 0.21 -33.63 5.48
C ASP A 278 1.56 -33.04 5.96
N LEU A 279 2.01 -31.97 5.28
CA LEU A 279 3.18 -31.21 5.72
C LEU A 279 2.99 -30.63 7.13
N LEU A 280 1.84 -30.01 7.42
CA LEU A 280 1.54 -29.44 8.74
C LEU A 280 1.33 -30.51 9.82
N ARG A 281 0.76 -31.66 9.46
CA ARG A 281 0.69 -32.81 10.38
C ARG A 281 2.08 -33.27 10.80
N ASN A 282 3.01 -33.36 9.84
CA ASN A 282 4.41 -33.70 10.12
C ASN A 282 5.07 -32.64 11.02
N ASP A 283 4.93 -31.35 10.68
CA ASP A 283 5.54 -30.25 11.43
C ASP A 283 4.98 -30.17 12.86
N LEU A 284 3.66 -30.24 13.05
CA LEU A 284 3.03 -30.30 14.38
C LEU A 284 3.40 -31.56 15.14
N GLY A 285 3.54 -32.70 14.44
CA GLY A 285 3.91 -33.98 15.05
C GLY A 285 5.25 -33.95 15.79
N ARG A 286 6.16 -33.05 15.41
CA ARG A 286 7.50 -32.87 16.04
C ARG A 286 7.41 -32.31 17.47
N ILE A 287 6.34 -31.58 17.78
CA ILE A 287 6.16 -30.92 19.09
C ILE A 287 4.87 -31.33 19.80
N ALA A 288 4.11 -32.21 19.20
CA ALA A 288 2.84 -32.67 19.73
C ALA A 288 3.01 -33.86 20.70
N ARG A 289 2.09 -34.00 21.64
CA ARG A 289 1.91 -35.23 22.40
C ARG A 289 1.58 -36.36 21.42
N THR A 290 2.23 -37.49 21.57
CA THR A 290 2.04 -38.64 20.69
C THR A 290 0.56 -39.02 20.59
N GLY A 291 0.05 -39.18 19.36
CA GLY A 291 -1.32 -39.50 19.05
C GLY A 291 -2.35 -38.36 19.16
N SER A 292 -1.88 -37.12 19.47
CA SER A 292 -2.78 -35.96 19.61
C SER A 292 -3.04 -35.19 18.30
N VAL A 293 -2.22 -35.40 17.24
CA VAL A 293 -2.40 -34.73 15.96
C VAL A 293 -3.67 -35.26 15.26
N LYS A 294 -4.57 -34.34 14.93
CA LYS A 294 -5.86 -34.63 14.31
C LYS A 294 -6.15 -33.67 13.16
N VAL A 295 -7.01 -34.11 12.24
CA VAL A 295 -7.54 -33.29 11.14
C VAL A 295 -9.06 -33.24 11.28
N PRO A 296 -9.61 -32.38 12.14
CA PRO A 296 -11.06 -32.35 12.42
C PRO A 296 -11.88 -31.83 11.23
N ALA A 297 -11.28 -31.07 10.33
CA ALA A 297 -11.93 -30.60 9.11
C ALA A 297 -10.97 -30.72 7.93
N LEU A 298 -11.44 -31.32 6.83
CA LEU A 298 -10.69 -31.49 5.59
C LEU A 298 -11.55 -31.02 4.42
N PHE A 299 -10.95 -30.16 3.54
CA PHE A 299 -11.58 -29.62 2.33
C PHE A 299 -12.89 -28.86 2.58
N ARG A 300 -12.99 -28.13 3.69
CA ARG A 300 -14.16 -27.30 3.97
C ARG A 300 -14.15 -26.07 3.06
N VAL A 301 -15.24 -25.83 2.35
CA VAL A 301 -15.43 -24.62 1.56
C VAL A 301 -16.11 -23.56 2.42
N GLU A 302 -15.40 -22.45 2.65
CA GLU A 302 -15.85 -21.33 3.47
C GLU A 302 -16.19 -20.12 2.59
N PRO A 303 -17.36 -19.49 2.79
CA PRO A 303 -17.75 -18.29 2.07
C PRO A 303 -17.10 -17.06 2.70
N TYR A 304 -16.30 -16.33 1.92
CA TYR A 304 -15.89 -14.97 2.17
C TYR A 304 -16.72 -13.99 1.33
N ARG A 305 -16.54 -12.70 1.53
CA ARG A 305 -17.37 -11.68 0.86
C ARG A 305 -17.32 -11.79 -0.67
N THR A 306 -16.17 -12.05 -1.25
CA THR A 306 -15.94 -12.05 -2.70
C THR A 306 -15.54 -13.40 -3.28
N VAL A 307 -15.17 -14.35 -2.43
CA VAL A 307 -14.65 -15.65 -2.85
C VAL A 307 -15.10 -16.76 -1.90
N PHE A 308 -15.14 -17.99 -2.42
CA PHE A 308 -15.07 -19.21 -1.63
C PHE A 308 -13.62 -19.64 -1.47
N GLN A 309 -13.25 -20.11 -0.29
CA GLN A 309 -11.93 -20.66 -0.01
C GLN A 309 -12.06 -22.11 0.52
N MET A 310 -11.20 -22.99 0.03
CA MET A 310 -11.07 -24.32 0.59
C MET A 310 -10.07 -24.30 1.73
N THR A 311 -10.51 -24.68 2.92
CA THR A 311 -9.70 -24.73 4.15
C THR A 311 -9.67 -26.15 4.73
N SER A 312 -8.59 -26.45 5.44
CA SER A 312 -8.51 -27.63 6.31
C SER A 312 -8.00 -27.21 7.69
N THR A 313 -8.23 -28.01 8.70
CA THR A 313 -7.78 -27.73 10.06
C THR A 313 -6.92 -28.88 10.56
N VAL A 314 -5.74 -28.57 11.09
CA VAL A 314 -4.86 -29.52 11.75
C VAL A 314 -4.70 -29.05 13.20
N GLU A 315 -5.01 -29.94 14.13
CA GLU A 315 -4.91 -29.68 15.57
C GLU A 315 -3.94 -30.63 16.26
N ALA A 316 -3.32 -30.15 17.33
CA ALA A 316 -2.45 -30.95 18.17
C ALA A 316 -2.43 -30.44 19.61
N GLU A 317 -2.18 -31.32 20.59
CA GLU A 317 -1.83 -30.93 21.95
C GLU A 317 -0.30 -30.84 22.06
N PRO A 318 0.26 -29.70 22.48
CA PRO A 318 1.72 -29.59 22.64
C PRO A 318 2.23 -30.59 23.70
N ALA A 319 3.39 -31.16 23.44
CA ALA A 319 4.07 -32.02 24.41
C ALA A 319 4.51 -31.20 25.65
N PRO A 320 4.68 -31.83 26.81
CA PRO A 320 5.21 -31.14 28.00
C PRO A 320 6.54 -30.43 27.69
N GLY A 321 6.67 -29.20 28.17
CA GLY A 321 7.89 -28.42 28.02
C GLY A 321 8.04 -27.66 26.70
N VAL A 322 7.11 -27.78 25.75
CA VAL A 322 7.06 -26.99 24.52
C VAL A 322 6.84 -25.51 24.86
N ASP A 323 7.63 -24.64 24.28
CA ASP A 323 7.57 -23.18 24.35
C ASP A 323 7.45 -22.57 22.95
N LEU A 324 7.36 -21.24 22.84
CA LEU A 324 7.25 -20.55 21.55
C LEU A 324 8.47 -20.76 20.64
N PRO A 325 9.74 -20.72 21.12
CA PRO A 325 10.90 -21.11 20.32
C PRO A 325 10.77 -22.50 19.69
N ALA A 326 10.29 -23.50 20.44
CA ALA A 326 10.10 -24.85 19.91
C ALA A 326 9.02 -24.89 18.82
N VAL A 327 7.92 -24.14 18.99
CA VAL A 327 6.87 -23.99 17.97
C VAL A 327 7.44 -23.37 16.69
N LEU A 328 8.20 -22.28 16.80
CA LEU A 328 8.82 -21.60 15.65
C LEU A 328 9.82 -22.52 14.92
N ARG A 329 10.68 -23.24 15.64
CA ARG A 329 11.62 -24.20 15.02
C ARG A 329 10.91 -25.36 14.30
N ALA A 330 9.75 -25.76 14.78
CA ALA A 330 9.00 -26.84 14.15
C ALA A 330 8.23 -26.40 12.90
N LEU A 331 7.61 -25.23 12.96
CA LEU A 331 6.62 -24.81 11.97
C LEU A 331 7.06 -23.68 11.03
N PHE A 332 7.91 -22.77 11.49
CA PHE A 332 8.26 -21.55 10.73
C PHE A 332 9.44 -21.78 9.77
N PRO A 333 9.40 -21.22 8.54
CA PRO A 333 8.27 -20.59 7.86
C PRO A 333 7.11 -21.56 7.59
N CYS A 334 5.89 -21.02 7.36
CA CYS A 334 4.70 -21.82 7.11
C CYS A 334 4.87 -22.73 5.88
N GLY A 335 4.37 -23.96 5.96
CA GLY A 335 4.45 -24.91 4.86
C GLY A 335 3.69 -24.47 3.60
N SER A 336 2.55 -23.79 3.77
CA SER A 336 1.67 -23.35 2.66
C SER A 336 2.34 -22.35 1.71
N ILE A 337 3.37 -21.62 2.20
CA ILE A 337 4.09 -20.58 1.44
C ILE A 337 5.52 -20.99 1.06
N THR A 338 5.90 -22.24 1.27
CA THR A 338 7.21 -22.80 0.90
C THR A 338 7.08 -23.84 -0.23
N GLY A 339 6.80 -25.06 0.09
CA GLY A 339 6.64 -26.20 -0.81
C GLY A 339 7.04 -27.51 -0.14
N ALA A 340 7.09 -28.57 -0.90
CA ALA A 340 7.37 -29.91 -0.40
C ALA A 340 8.45 -30.62 -1.24
N PRO A 341 9.51 -31.14 -0.62
CA PRO A 341 9.90 -31.10 0.79
C PRO A 341 10.34 -29.71 1.24
N LYS A 342 9.86 -29.25 2.41
CA LYS A 342 9.99 -27.87 2.89
C LYS A 342 11.43 -27.33 2.88
N HIS A 343 12.37 -28.05 3.50
CA HIS A 343 13.77 -27.62 3.62
C HIS A 343 14.43 -27.44 2.23
N ARG A 344 14.29 -28.46 1.36
CA ARG A 344 14.87 -28.41 0.02
C ARG A 344 14.25 -27.29 -0.82
N THR A 345 12.92 -27.14 -0.73
CA THR A 345 12.23 -26.11 -1.49
C THR A 345 12.63 -24.70 -1.06
N MET A 346 12.90 -24.44 0.23
CA MET A 346 13.44 -23.14 0.67
C MET A 346 14.79 -22.81 0.03
N GLN A 347 15.70 -23.77 -0.11
CA GLN A 347 16.96 -23.59 -0.84
C GLN A 347 16.74 -23.27 -2.33
N LEU A 348 15.78 -23.96 -2.96
CA LEU A 348 15.42 -23.71 -4.36
C LEU A 348 14.83 -22.32 -4.55
N ILE A 349 13.92 -21.89 -3.68
CA ILE A 349 13.31 -20.54 -3.70
C ILE A 349 14.38 -19.46 -3.72
N GLU A 350 15.41 -19.57 -2.90
CA GLU A 350 16.51 -18.61 -2.85
C GLU A 350 17.28 -18.49 -4.17
N SER A 351 17.30 -19.56 -4.97
CA SER A 351 17.94 -19.56 -6.29
C SER A 351 17.00 -19.14 -7.44
N LEU A 352 15.70 -19.07 -7.19
CA LEU A 352 14.66 -18.83 -8.18
C LEU A 352 14.11 -17.42 -8.14
N GLU A 353 14.02 -16.80 -6.95
CA GLU A 353 13.47 -15.48 -6.75
C GLU A 353 14.55 -14.40 -6.84
N SER A 354 14.24 -13.28 -7.46
CA SER A 354 15.16 -12.18 -7.73
C SER A 354 15.42 -11.28 -6.50
N SER A 355 14.54 -11.33 -5.50
CA SER A 355 14.63 -10.46 -4.32
C SER A 355 14.11 -11.13 -3.05
N PRO A 356 14.61 -10.72 -1.85
CA PRO A 356 14.15 -11.26 -0.58
C PRO A 356 12.67 -10.96 -0.32
N ARG A 357 12.03 -11.85 0.44
CA ARG A 357 10.60 -11.73 0.78
C ARG A 357 10.35 -10.73 1.91
N GLY A 358 11.24 -10.64 2.89
CA GLY A 358 11.07 -9.83 4.10
C GLY A 358 9.92 -10.33 4.96
N LEU A 359 9.05 -9.42 5.41
CA LEU A 359 7.87 -9.80 6.18
C LEU A 359 6.83 -10.56 5.34
N TYR A 360 6.78 -10.34 4.04
CA TYR A 360 5.89 -11.10 3.16
C TYR A 360 6.19 -12.60 3.26
N THR A 361 5.13 -13.42 3.40
CA THR A 361 5.22 -14.87 3.71
C THR A 361 5.89 -15.20 5.06
N GLY A 362 6.16 -14.20 5.87
CA GLY A 362 6.54 -14.32 7.26
C GLY A 362 5.32 -14.48 8.18
N ALA A 363 5.42 -14.03 9.42
CA ALA A 363 4.33 -14.11 10.38
C ALA A 363 4.06 -12.78 11.09
N ILE A 364 2.77 -12.52 11.37
CA ILE A 364 2.27 -11.38 12.15
C ILE A 364 1.29 -11.92 13.19
N GLY A 365 1.42 -11.48 14.46
CA GLY A 365 0.41 -11.82 15.45
C GLY A 365 0.76 -11.40 16.87
N TRP A 366 0.01 -11.87 17.81
CA TRP A 366 0.14 -11.57 19.23
C TRP A 366 0.59 -12.79 20.02
N VAL A 367 1.24 -12.54 21.15
CA VAL A 367 1.75 -13.56 22.06
C VAL A 367 1.47 -13.14 23.51
N GLU A 368 0.98 -14.05 24.32
CA GLU A 368 0.76 -13.87 25.76
C GLU A 368 1.69 -14.81 26.56
N ALA A 369 1.95 -14.48 27.80
CA ALA A 369 2.65 -15.39 28.70
C ALA A 369 1.73 -16.55 29.14
N PRO A 370 2.29 -17.69 29.55
CA PRO A 370 1.53 -18.74 30.24
C PRO A 370 0.79 -18.16 31.44
N ALA A 371 -0.41 -18.68 31.71
CA ALA A 371 -1.18 -18.28 32.88
C ALA A 371 -0.35 -18.49 34.17
N PRO A 372 -0.42 -17.57 35.15
CA PRO A 372 0.27 -17.73 36.42
C PRO A 372 -0.11 -19.05 37.10
N GLY A 373 0.90 -19.82 37.57
CA GLY A 373 0.71 -21.12 38.20
C GLY A 373 0.44 -22.25 37.22
N SER A 374 0.51 -22.03 35.91
CA SER A 374 0.39 -23.09 34.90
C SER A 374 1.68 -23.88 34.80
N ASP A 375 1.60 -25.22 34.69
CA ASP A 375 2.73 -26.09 34.37
C ASP A 375 3.18 -25.98 32.89
N ARG A 376 2.42 -25.25 32.07
CA ARG A 376 2.71 -25.03 30.65
C ARG A 376 3.76 -23.93 30.47
N ARG A 377 4.72 -24.15 29.55
CA ARG A 377 5.67 -23.13 29.13
C ARG A 377 5.18 -22.27 27.94
N LEU A 378 4.10 -22.70 27.30
CA LEU A 378 3.51 -22.06 26.15
C LEU A 378 2.29 -21.25 26.60
N GLY A 379 2.30 -19.94 26.38
CA GLY A 379 1.15 -19.05 26.51
C GLY A 379 0.26 -19.09 25.29
N ASP A 380 -0.88 -18.40 25.36
CA ASP A 380 -1.77 -18.28 24.21
C ASP A 380 -1.16 -17.31 23.17
N PHE A 381 -1.34 -17.61 21.89
CA PHE A 381 -0.91 -16.78 20.78
C PHE A 381 -1.71 -17.06 19.50
N ALA A 382 -1.71 -16.13 18.57
CA ALA A 382 -2.16 -16.35 17.21
C ALA A 382 -1.23 -15.64 16.22
N LEU A 383 -0.73 -16.37 15.24
CA LEU A 383 0.13 -15.88 14.17
C LEU A 383 -0.54 -16.15 12.84
N SER A 384 -0.65 -15.11 12.01
CA SER A 384 -1.10 -15.20 10.62
C SER A 384 0.06 -15.28 9.66
N VAL A 385 -0.17 -15.83 8.48
CA VAL A 385 0.78 -15.74 7.36
C VAL A 385 0.71 -14.33 6.79
N ALA A 386 1.83 -13.63 6.69
CA ALA A 386 1.88 -12.26 6.16
C ALA A 386 1.76 -12.25 4.62
N ILE A 387 0.56 -12.53 4.12
CA ILE A 387 0.15 -12.41 2.71
C ILE A 387 -0.90 -11.31 2.58
N ARG A 388 -1.12 -10.80 1.36
CA ARG A 388 -1.94 -9.60 1.13
C ARG A 388 -1.53 -8.45 2.06
N THR A 389 -0.23 -8.25 2.17
CA THR A 389 0.39 -7.34 3.12
C THR A 389 1.20 -6.29 2.36
N LEU A 390 0.95 -5.03 2.67
CA LEU A 390 1.71 -3.88 2.17
C LEU A 390 2.71 -3.46 3.24
N GLU A 391 3.95 -3.28 2.84
CA GLU A 391 4.98 -2.61 3.63
C GLU A 391 5.18 -1.20 3.06
N LEU A 392 4.98 -0.16 3.88
CA LEU A 392 5.20 1.22 3.48
C LEU A 392 6.41 1.79 4.22
N GLY A 393 7.32 2.36 3.45
CA GLY A 393 8.45 3.11 3.97
C GLY A 393 8.07 4.51 4.44
N ALA A 394 9.02 5.20 5.05
CA ALA A 394 8.89 6.62 5.35
C ALA A 394 8.66 7.42 4.05
N PRO A 395 7.91 8.54 4.09
CA PRO A 395 7.63 9.33 2.91
C PRO A 395 8.91 9.91 2.32
N SER A 396 8.99 9.91 0.99
CA SER A 396 10.03 10.62 0.26
C SER A 396 9.68 12.10 0.21
N GLY A 397 10.37 12.97 0.96
CA GLY A 397 10.12 14.42 0.97
C GLY A 397 10.47 15.09 2.30
N PRO A 398 10.39 16.42 2.39
CA PRO A 398 11.02 17.20 3.46
C PRO A 398 10.34 17.18 4.83
N ALA A 399 9.20 16.53 5.03
CA ALA A 399 8.57 16.51 6.37
C ALA A 399 7.79 15.23 6.68
N PRO A 400 8.03 14.59 7.84
CA PRO A 400 7.18 13.53 8.37
C PRO A 400 5.76 14.06 8.64
N GLY A 401 4.75 13.26 8.30
CA GLY A 401 3.33 13.55 8.61
C GLY A 401 2.58 14.41 7.59
N GLN A 402 3.20 14.90 6.53
CA GLN A 402 2.53 15.75 5.52
C GLN A 402 2.03 15.01 4.27
N GLY A 403 1.76 13.72 4.33
CA GLY A 403 1.03 13.00 3.26
C GLY A 403 1.78 12.88 1.92
N GLY A 404 3.11 12.90 1.91
CA GLY A 404 3.94 12.67 0.70
C GLY A 404 3.78 11.25 0.15
N LEU A 405 4.41 11.00 -1.00
CA LEU A 405 4.50 9.65 -1.56
C LEU A 405 5.33 8.75 -0.64
N ARG A 406 4.80 7.57 -0.35
CA ARG A 406 5.51 6.53 0.42
C ARG A 406 5.91 5.40 -0.49
N PRO A 407 7.16 4.92 -0.46
CA PRO A 407 7.50 3.69 -1.13
C PRO A 407 6.65 2.55 -0.58
N VAL A 408 6.10 1.75 -1.47
CA VAL A 408 5.29 0.57 -1.12
C VAL A 408 5.90 -0.68 -1.73
N ARG A 409 5.88 -1.76 -0.95
CA ARG A 409 6.25 -3.11 -1.34
C ARG A 409 5.10 -4.05 -1.04
N LEU A 410 4.80 -4.92 -1.99
CA LEU A 410 3.77 -5.96 -1.91
C LEU A 410 4.33 -7.24 -2.48
N GLY A 411 4.29 -8.34 -1.74
CA GLY A 411 4.60 -9.67 -2.26
C GLY A 411 3.37 -10.34 -2.86
N VAL A 412 3.57 -11.04 -3.97
CA VAL A 412 2.55 -11.85 -4.66
C VAL A 412 3.17 -13.13 -5.23
N GLY A 413 2.36 -14.16 -5.45
CA GLY A 413 2.81 -15.41 -6.05
C GLY A 413 1.82 -16.54 -5.85
N GLY A 414 2.25 -17.75 -6.19
CA GLY A 414 1.44 -18.97 -6.14
C GLY A 414 2.26 -20.24 -6.03
N GLY A 415 1.56 -21.34 -5.79
CA GLY A 415 2.15 -22.67 -5.75
C GLY A 415 2.30 -23.24 -7.16
N ILE A 416 3.52 -23.40 -7.61
CA ILE A 416 3.84 -23.93 -8.94
C ILE A 416 4.00 -25.45 -8.85
N VAL A 417 3.24 -26.15 -9.66
CA VAL A 417 3.28 -27.60 -9.85
C VAL A 417 3.62 -27.93 -11.31
N LEU A 418 3.77 -29.21 -11.65
CA LEU A 418 4.17 -29.62 -13.00
C LEU A 418 3.19 -29.17 -14.09
N ASP A 419 1.90 -29.08 -13.78
CA ASP A 419 0.83 -28.69 -14.71
C ASP A 419 0.57 -27.18 -14.75
N SER A 420 1.35 -26.38 -13.99
CA SER A 420 1.22 -24.92 -13.99
C SER A 420 1.62 -24.33 -15.33
N VAL A 421 0.83 -23.35 -15.83
CA VAL A 421 1.10 -22.60 -17.05
C VAL A 421 1.50 -21.17 -16.68
N ALA A 422 2.61 -20.68 -17.21
CA ALA A 422 3.19 -19.39 -16.80
C ALA A 422 2.21 -18.21 -16.95
N GLU A 423 1.42 -18.18 -18.02
CA GLU A 423 0.42 -17.15 -18.29
C GLU A 423 -0.73 -17.17 -17.27
N ASP A 424 -1.20 -18.39 -16.90
CA ASP A 424 -2.28 -18.58 -15.93
C ASP A 424 -1.81 -18.19 -14.52
N GLU A 425 -0.61 -18.60 -14.13
CA GLU A 425 0.00 -18.24 -12.86
C GLU A 425 0.25 -16.70 -12.79
N ALA A 426 0.66 -16.10 -13.92
CA ALA A 426 0.79 -14.66 -14.03
C ALA A 426 -0.57 -13.93 -13.90
N ALA A 427 -1.64 -14.48 -14.46
CA ALA A 427 -2.99 -13.95 -14.28
C ALA A 427 -3.44 -14.07 -12.82
N GLU A 428 -3.10 -15.18 -12.15
CA GLU A 428 -3.45 -15.42 -10.75
C GLU A 428 -2.76 -14.42 -9.80
N TRP A 429 -1.44 -14.21 -9.89
CA TRP A 429 -0.78 -13.25 -9.01
C TRP A 429 -1.23 -11.80 -9.29
N ARG A 430 -1.53 -11.45 -10.55
CA ARG A 430 -2.16 -10.14 -10.86
C ARG A 430 -3.54 -10.01 -10.21
N LEU A 431 -4.34 -11.08 -10.21
CA LEU A 431 -5.63 -11.09 -9.51
C LEU A 431 -5.44 -10.91 -8.00
N LYS A 432 -4.46 -11.60 -7.42
CA LYS A 432 -4.12 -11.48 -5.98
C LYS A 432 -3.65 -10.06 -5.60
N SER A 433 -2.96 -9.34 -6.50
CA SER A 433 -2.53 -7.96 -6.24
C SER A 433 -3.67 -6.94 -6.23
N ARG A 434 -4.81 -7.27 -6.82
CA ARG A 434 -5.95 -6.34 -6.98
C ARG A 434 -6.51 -5.82 -5.66
N PHE A 435 -6.35 -6.54 -4.55
CA PHE A 435 -6.79 -6.04 -3.25
C PHE A 435 -6.15 -4.69 -2.90
N ALA A 436 -4.90 -4.46 -3.29
CA ALA A 436 -4.15 -3.23 -3.05
C ALA A 436 -4.42 -2.14 -4.09
N THR A 437 -4.75 -2.53 -5.34
CA THR A 437 -4.85 -1.61 -6.47
C THR A 437 -6.29 -1.28 -6.87
N ARG A 438 -7.29 -2.04 -6.43
CA ARG A 438 -8.72 -1.82 -6.73
C ARG A 438 -9.50 -0.89 -5.80
N PRO A 439 -9.11 -0.67 -4.51
CA PRO A 439 -9.90 0.21 -3.68
C PRO A 439 -10.11 1.56 -4.35
N ASP A 440 -11.33 2.12 -4.22
CA ASP A 440 -11.61 3.48 -4.64
C ASP A 440 -10.62 4.43 -3.96
N PRO A 441 -9.81 5.20 -4.70
CA PRO A 441 -8.80 6.07 -4.12
C PRO A 441 -9.39 7.31 -3.44
N GLY A 442 -10.70 7.55 -3.57
CA GLY A 442 -11.38 8.77 -3.10
C GLY A 442 -11.16 9.98 -4.00
N PHE A 443 -10.67 9.77 -5.22
CA PHE A 443 -10.55 10.80 -6.24
C PHE A 443 -10.71 10.20 -7.65
N THR A 444 -11.06 11.07 -8.61
CA THR A 444 -11.16 10.74 -10.02
C THR A 444 -10.06 11.45 -10.82
N LEU A 445 -9.74 10.92 -12.00
CA LEU A 445 -9.07 11.69 -13.04
C LEU A 445 -10.12 12.47 -13.80
N PHE A 446 -9.76 13.67 -14.28
CA PHE A 446 -10.73 14.40 -15.09
C PHE A 446 -10.10 15.21 -16.22
N GLU A 447 -10.90 15.48 -17.24
CA GLU A 447 -10.58 16.41 -18.31
C GLU A 447 -11.64 17.50 -18.41
N THR A 448 -11.22 18.66 -18.90
CA THR A 448 -12.11 19.78 -19.16
C THR A 448 -11.90 20.25 -20.59
N ILE A 449 -12.88 19.99 -21.44
CA ILE A 449 -12.80 20.11 -22.89
C ILE A 449 -13.73 21.22 -23.35
N ARG A 450 -13.23 22.12 -24.20
CA ARG A 450 -14.06 23.11 -24.88
C ARG A 450 -14.77 22.47 -26.08
N VAL A 451 -16.06 22.69 -26.17
CA VAL A 451 -16.88 22.25 -27.32
C VAL A 451 -17.44 23.48 -28.03
N GLU A 452 -17.23 23.57 -29.34
CA GLU A 452 -17.75 24.62 -30.21
C GLU A 452 -18.45 24.00 -31.42
N ALA A 453 -19.66 24.42 -31.70
CA ALA A 453 -20.45 23.89 -32.82
C ALA A 453 -20.46 22.35 -32.88
N GLY A 454 -20.61 21.69 -31.72
CA GLY A 454 -20.60 20.22 -31.62
C GLY A 454 -19.24 19.55 -31.76
N ARG A 455 -18.13 20.31 -31.80
CA ARG A 455 -16.78 19.80 -31.95
C ARG A 455 -15.98 19.97 -30.67
N PRO A 456 -15.49 18.87 -30.03
CA PRO A 456 -14.60 18.97 -28.90
C PRO A 456 -13.20 19.35 -29.36
N LEU A 457 -12.68 20.50 -28.87
CA LEU A 457 -11.37 21.00 -29.27
C LEU A 457 -10.25 20.20 -28.60
N ARG A 458 -9.21 19.87 -29.35
CA ARG A 458 -7.99 19.17 -28.87
C ARG A 458 -8.27 17.82 -28.20
N LEU A 459 -9.37 17.11 -28.53
CA LEU A 459 -9.74 15.86 -27.92
C LEU A 459 -8.62 14.81 -27.88
N PRO A 460 -7.82 14.59 -28.96
CA PRO A 460 -6.73 13.62 -28.94
C PRO A 460 -5.69 13.90 -27.84
N ALA A 461 -5.36 15.18 -27.61
CA ALA A 461 -4.38 15.58 -26.58
C ALA A 461 -4.95 15.42 -25.16
N HIS A 462 -6.25 15.72 -24.96
CA HIS A 462 -6.93 15.47 -23.70
C HIS A 462 -6.94 13.97 -23.34
N LEU A 463 -7.30 13.11 -24.29
CA LEU A 463 -7.32 11.66 -24.08
C LEU A 463 -5.90 11.08 -23.92
N ALA A 464 -4.88 11.65 -24.58
CA ALA A 464 -3.50 11.23 -24.37
C ALA A 464 -3.02 11.53 -22.93
N ARG A 465 -3.29 12.74 -22.42
CA ARG A 465 -2.95 13.12 -21.05
C ARG A 465 -3.72 12.28 -20.02
N LEU A 466 -5.03 12.08 -20.23
CA LEU A 466 -5.85 11.24 -19.36
C LEU A 466 -5.32 9.80 -19.32
N GLY A 467 -4.98 9.22 -20.48
CA GLY A 467 -4.41 7.87 -20.58
C GLY A 467 -3.06 7.74 -19.89
N ALA A 468 -2.16 8.72 -20.07
CA ALA A 468 -0.88 8.75 -19.36
C ALA A 468 -1.07 8.81 -17.83
N SER A 469 -2.02 9.62 -17.36
CA SER A 469 -2.37 9.69 -15.94
C SER A 469 -3.00 8.38 -15.44
N ALA A 470 -3.88 7.77 -16.24
CA ALA A 470 -4.51 6.50 -15.91
C ALA A 470 -3.48 5.38 -15.76
N GLN A 471 -2.53 5.30 -16.67
CA GLN A 471 -1.42 4.34 -16.61
C GLN A 471 -0.55 4.56 -15.37
N ALA A 472 -0.13 5.80 -15.10
CA ALA A 472 0.73 6.13 -13.96
C ALA A 472 0.07 5.87 -12.61
N LEU A 473 -1.24 6.06 -12.52
CA LEU A 473 -1.99 5.97 -11.25
C LEU A 473 -2.79 4.67 -11.11
N GLY A 474 -2.74 3.78 -12.10
CA GLY A 474 -3.42 2.48 -12.06
C GLY A 474 -4.94 2.55 -12.24
N PHE A 475 -5.43 3.47 -13.07
CA PHE A 475 -6.84 3.55 -13.48
C PHE A 475 -7.08 2.72 -14.73
N ALA A 476 -8.23 2.07 -14.82
CA ALA A 476 -8.64 1.43 -16.07
C ALA A 476 -9.01 2.52 -17.11
N PHE A 477 -8.55 2.35 -18.35
CA PHE A 477 -8.70 3.35 -19.38
C PHE A 477 -9.00 2.70 -20.73
N ASP A 478 -10.22 2.95 -21.23
CA ASP A 478 -10.65 2.56 -22.58
C ASP A 478 -10.74 3.83 -23.44
N ARG A 479 -9.70 4.05 -24.25
CA ARG A 479 -9.59 5.24 -25.11
C ARG A 479 -10.72 5.35 -26.10
N GLU A 480 -11.12 4.23 -26.73
CA GLU A 480 -12.11 4.22 -27.81
C GLU A 480 -13.52 4.50 -27.26
N ALA A 481 -13.88 3.86 -26.16
CA ALA A 481 -15.15 4.07 -25.48
C ALA A 481 -15.29 5.52 -24.99
N LEU A 482 -14.26 6.08 -24.36
CA LEU A 482 -14.24 7.46 -23.87
C LEU A 482 -14.32 8.48 -25.02
N GLN A 483 -13.57 8.24 -26.10
CA GLN A 483 -13.62 9.07 -27.28
C GLN A 483 -15.03 9.08 -27.92
N ALA A 484 -15.64 7.92 -28.07
CA ALA A 484 -16.99 7.78 -28.61
C ALA A 484 -18.01 8.51 -27.72
N ALA A 485 -17.93 8.37 -26.40
CA ALA A 485 -18.81 9.03 -25.45
C ALA A 485 -18.70 10.57 -25.52
N VAL A 486 -17.46 11.11 -25.54
CA VAL A 486 -17.22 12.55 -25.65
C VAL A 486 -17.74 13.10 -26.98
N LEU A 487 -17.51 12.40 -28.10
CA LEU A 487 -18.00 12.82 -29.41
C LEU A 487 -19.52 12.79 -29.49
N ALA A 488 -20.17 11.79 -28.92
CA ALA A 488 -21.63 11.71 -28.88
C ALA A 488 -22.23 12.89 -28.09
N GLN A 489 -21.67 13.17 -26.90
CA GLN A 489 -22.13 14.29 -26.07
C GLN A 489 -21.82 15.64 -26.72
N ALA A 490 -20.67 15.79 -27.37
CA ALA A 490 -20.34 17.03 -28.06
C ALA A 490 -21.30 17.34 -29.23
N ARG A 491 -21.69 16.32 -30.01
CA ARG A 491 -22.69 16.47 -31.10
C ARG A 491 -24.04 16.95 -30.57
N ALA A 492 -24.46 16.53 -29.39
CA ALA A 492 -25.69 16.99 -28.77
C ALA A 492 -25.61 18.48 -28.35
N LEU A 493 -24.43 19.08 -28.32
CA LEU A 493 -24.17 20.50 -28.01
C LEU A 493 -23.87 21.31 -29.27
N ALA A 494 -24.45 20.94 -30.41
CA ALA A 494 -24.19 21.58 -31.70
C ALA A 494 -24.82 22.98 -31.88
N GLY A 495 -25.47 23.53 -30.85
CA GLY A 495 -26.06 24.88 -30.87
C GLY A 495 -25.01 26.00 -30.83
N GLU A 496 -25.51 27.26 -30.81
CA GLU A 496 -24.65 28.45 -30.73
C GLU A 496 -23.90 28.52 -29.37
N GLY A 497 -22.68 29.05 -29.43
CA GLY A 497 -21.83 29.31 -28.25
C GLY A 497 -20.87 28.17 -27.91
N ALA A 498 -19.96 28.49 -26.99
CA ALA A 498 -18.99 27.55 -26.49
C ALA A 498 -19.51 26.84 -25.24
N HIS A 499 -19.23 25.55 -25.11
CA HIS A 499 -19.57 24.74 -23.94
C HIS A 499 -18.34 24.22 -23.27
N ARG A 500 -18.43 24.05 -21.94
CA ARG A 500 -17.49 23.28 -21.13
C ARG A 500 -18.03 21.86 -20.99
N LEU A 501 -17.25 20.88 -21.41
CA LEU A 501 -17.50 19.47 -21.15
C LEU A 501 -16.47 18.98 -20.14
N ARG A 502 -16.93 18.40 -19.03
CA ARG A 502 -16.10 17.75 -18.04
C ARG A 502 -16.31 16.24 -18.12
N LEU A 503 -15.22 15.50 -18.33
CA LEU A 503 -15.13 14.04 -18.27
C LEU A 503 -14.43 13.67 -16.98
N ASP A 504 -15.10 12.96 -16.08
CA ASP A 504 -14.53 12.36 -14.87
C ASP A 504 -14.36 10.84 -15.11
N LEU A 505 -13.19 10.29 -14.79
CA LEU A 505 -12.84 8.87 -14.90
C LEU A 505 -12.58 8.29 -13.52
N ALA A 506 -13.36 7.29 -13.11
CA ALA A 506 -13.15 6.52 -11.89
C ALA A 506 -12.06 5.45 -12.08
N ARG A 507 -11.53 4.93 -10.96
CA ARG A 507 -10.41 3.97 -10.99
C ARG A 507 -10.74 2.66 -11.71
N ASP A 508 -11.98 2.20 -11.61
CA ASP A 508 -12.48 0.99 -12.26
C ASP A 508 -12.76 1.13 -13.76
N GLY A 509 -12.59 2.36 -14.32
CA GLY A 509 -12.86 2.69 -15.70
C GLY A 509 -14.26 3.27 -15.94
N GLY A 510 -15.11 3.33 -14.92
CA GLY A 510 -16.39 4.05 -14.99
C GLY A 510 -16.16 5.54 -15.25
N TRP A 511 -17.04 6.16 -16.04
CA TRP A 511 -16.92 7.60 -16.33
C TRP A 511 -18.26 8.34 -16.20
N GLN A 512 -18.13 9.64 -15.97
CA GLN A 512 -19.26 10.57 -15.99
C GLN A 512 -18.91 11.78 -16.86
N ILE A 513 -19.84 12.20 -17.69
CA ILE A 513 -19.72 13.43 -18.49
C ILE A 513 -20.75 14.45 -18.00
N ARG A 514 -20.26 15.65 -17.70
CA ARG A 514 -21.07 16.81 -17.34
C ARG A 514 -20.74 17.95 -18.27
N HIS A 515 -21.71 18.78 -18.62
CA HIS A 515 -21.51 19.93 -19.52
C HIS A 515 -22.26 21.16 -19.04
N GLY A 516 -21.88 22.30 -19.57
CA GLY A 516 -22.57 23.58 -19.35
C GLY A 516 -22.07 24.65 -20.31
N VAL A 517 -22.83 25.69 -20.48
CA VAL A 517 -22.45 26.86 -21.30
C VAL A 517 -21.19 27.48 -20.71
N LEU A 518 -20.23 27.83 -21.57
CA LEU A 518 -19.02 28.51 -21.19
C LEU A 518 -19.24 30.02 -21.16
N ALA A 519 -19.54 30.57 -19.97
CA ALA A 519 -19.77 32.01 -19.80
C ALA A 519 -18.56 32.83 -20.35
N PRO A 520 -18.78 33.98 -20.98
CA PRO A 520 -17.71 34.86 -21.46
C PRO A 520 -16.79 35.29 -20.31
N LEU A 521 -15.55 35.62 -20.63
CA LEU A 521 -14.64 36.26 -19.68
C LEU A 521 -14.95 37.77 -19.62
N PRO A 522 -14.61 38.43 -18.50
CA PRO A 522 -14.63 39.88 -18.45
C PRO A 522 -13.68 40.49 -19.47
N ASP A 523 -13.99 41.71 -19.93
CA ASP A 523 -13.11 42.45 -20.82
C ASP A 523 -11.78 42.86 -20.12
N GLY A 524 -10.70 42.85 -20.88
CA GLY A 524 -9.36 43.25 -20.41
C GLY A 524 -8.55 42.17 -19.76
N PRO A 525 -7.39 42.54 -19.16
CA PRO A 525 -6.46 41.58 -18.55
C PRO A 525 -7.04 40.95 -17.30
N LEU A 526 -6.92 39.61 -17.20
CA LEU A 526 -7.37 38.82 -16.06
C LEU A 526 -6.51 39.07 -14.82
N GLY A 527 -7.13 39.24 -13.66
CA GLY A 527 -6.43 39.36 -12.38
C GLY A 527 -5.78 38.04 -11.94
N LEU A 528 -4.50 38.07 -11.62
CA LEU A 528 -3.75 36.95 -11.00
C LEU A 528 -3.33 37.35 -9.59
N LEU A 529 -3.79 36.63 -8.58
CA LEU A 529 -3.31 36.80 -7.20
C LEU A 529 -1.87 36.27 -7.07
N PRO A 530 -1.03 36.93 -6.24
CA PRO A 530 0.31 36.42 -5.95
C PRO A 530 0.26 35.03 -5.32
N PRO A 531 1.40 34.30 -5.29
CA PRO A 531 1.44 32.96 -4.71
C PRO A 531 0.98 32.92 -3.27
N GLY A 532 0.13 31.95 -2.96
CA GLY A 532 -0.26 31.57 -1.62
C GLY A 532 0.72 30.58 -0.98
N PRO A 533 0.34 29.97 0.17
CA PRO A 533 1.12 28.93 0.80
C PRO A 533 1.33 27.72 -0.14
N ALA A 534 2.41 26.96 0.10
CA ALA A 534 2.68 25.74 -0.65
C ALA A 534 1.54 24.71 -0.51
N LEU A 535 1.36 23.90 -1.55
CA LEU A 535 0.34 22.86 -1.54
C LEU A 535 0.64 21.79 -0.49
N PRO A 536 -0.41 21.17 0.11
CA PRO A 536 -0.24 19.98 0.91
C PRO A 536 0.48 18.88 0.12
N ALA A 537 1.33 18.09 0.78
CA ALA A 537 2.18 17.11 0.11
C ALA A 537 1.41 16.06 -0.69
N ALA A 538 0.22 15.66 -0.25
CA ALA A 538 -0.65 14.73 -1.00
C ALA A 538 -1.15 15.33 -2.33
N GLU A 539 -1.53 16.62 -2.35
CA GLU A 539 -1.90 17.32 -3.59
C GLU A 539 -0.64 17.55 -4.46
N ALA A 540 0.47 17.96 -3.83
CA ALA A 540 1.75 18.18 -4.52
C ALA A 540 2.29 16.91 -5.21
N ALA A 541 2.07 15.74 -4.63
CA ALA A 541 2.49 14.46 -5.19
C ALA A 541 1.78 14.08 -6.50
N LEU A 542 0.61 14.67 -6.77
CA LEU A 542 -0.23 14.36 -7.94
C LEU A 542 -0.32 15.52 -8.96
N LEU A 543 0.50 16.56 -8.82
CA LEU A 543 0.44 17.77 -9.67
C LEU A 543 0.63 17.49 -11.17
N ALA A 544 1.40 16.46 -11.53
CA ALA A 544 1.54 16.03 -12.92
C ALA A 544 0.23 15.44 -13.51
N HIS A 545 -0.76 15.19 -12.68
CA HIS A 545 -2.02 14.53 -13.04
C HIS A 545 -3.23 15.42 -12.73
N LYS A 546 -4.17 15.46 -13.66
CA LYS A 546 -5.41 16.24 -13.47
C LYS A 546 -6.42 15.43 -12.67
N THR A 547 -6.36 15.53 -11.34
CA THR A 547 -7.20 14.78 -10.39
C THR A 547 -8.24 15.66 -9.72
N SER A 548 -9.30 15.04 -9.19
CA SER A 548 -10.27 15.72 -8.33
C SER A 548 -9.75 16.02 -6.92
N LEU A 549 -8.56 15.54 -6.55
CA LEU A 549 -7.86 15.90 -5.32
C LEU A 549 -7.21 17.27 -5.49
N ARG A 550 -7.99 18.33 -5.29
CA ARG A 550 -7.62 19.71 -5.56
C ARG A 550 -8.29 20.73 -4.63
N ALA A 551 -8.55 20.34 -3.39
CA ALA A 551 -9.28 21.19 -2.44
C ALA A 551 -8.62 22.57 -2.24
N THR A 552 -7.28 22.60 -2.22
CA THR A 552 -6.49 23.84 -2.10
C THR A 552 -6.65 24.72 -3.34
N TYR A 553 -6.60 24.13 -4.52
CA TYR A 553 -6.87 24.87 -5.78
C TYR A 553 -8.29 25.44 -5.85
N ASP A 554 -9.28 24.64 -5.46
CA ASP A 554 -10.67 25.07 -5.47
C ASP A 554 -10.94 26.16 -4.42
N ALA A 555 -10.26 26.13 -3.28
CA ALA A 555 -10.30 27.22 -2.29
C ALA A 555 -9.66 28.50 -2.84
N ALA A 556 -8.50 28.39 -3.49
CA ALA A 556 -7.80 29.51 -4.12
C ALA A 556 -8.60 30.17 -5.25
N ILE A 557 -9.34 29.36 -6.04
CA ILE A 557 -10.25 29.88 -7.08
C ILE A 557 -11.37 30.71 -6.43
N ARG A 558 -12.01 30.19 -5.38
CA ARG A 558 -13.08 30.94 -4.67
C ARG A 558 -12.57 32.25 -4.07
N GLU A 559 -11.37 32.23 -3.49
CA GLU A 559 -10.72 33.42 -2.94
C GLU A 559 -10.42 34.44 -4.05
N ALA A 560 -9.84 34.00 -5.16
CA ALA A 560 -9.57 34.86 -6.31
C ALA A 560 -10.84 35.49 -6.84
N GLU A 561 -11.91 34.72 -7.01
CA GLU A 561 -13.19 35.23 -7.47
C GLU A 561 -13.83 36.24 -6.51
N ALA A 562 -13.73 36.00 -5.21
CA ALA A 562 -14.21 36.94 -4.16
C ALA A 562 -13.45 38.26 -4.17
N LEU A 563 -12.19 38.28 -4.59
CA LEU A 563 -11.36 39.47 -4.73
C LEU A 563 -11.42 40.08 -6.16
N GLY A 564 -12.26 39.58 -7.04
CA GLY A 564 -12.36 40.06 -8.43
C GLY A 564 -11.19 39.65 -9.34
N ALA A 565 -10.40 38.66 -8.91
CA ALA A 565 -9.34 38.05 -9.70
C ALA A 565 -9.82 36.77 -10.41
N PHE A 566 -9.07 36.34 -11.43
CA PHE A 566 -9.39 35.14 -12.18
C PHE A 566 -8.72 33.89 -11.59
N ASP A 567 -7.48 34.02 -11.11
CA ASP A 567 -6.70 32.87 -10.65
C ASP A 567 -5.71 33.29 -9.56
N ARG A 568 -5.09 32.29 -8.91
CA ARG A 568 -3.99 32.47 -7.96
C ARG A 568 -2.80 31.63 -8.40
N ALA A 569 -1.60 32.20 -8.37
CA ALA A 569 -0.35 31.49 -8.60
C ALA A 569 0.01 30.57 -7.42
N PHE A 570 0.79 29.51 -7.71
CA PHE A 570 1.32 28.58 -6.71
C PHE A 570 2.83 28.44 -6.83
N VAL A 571 3.44 28.03 -5.70
CA VAL A 571 4.87 27.70 -5.62
C VAL A 571 5.03 26.30 -5.04
N ASN A 572 6.14 25.64 -5.39
CA ASN A 572 6.55 24.39 -4.76
C ASN A 572 7.35 24.65 -3.47
N ALA A 573 7.80 23.59 -2.80
CA ALA A 573 8.58 23.68 -1.56
C ALA A 573 9.97 24.33 -1.74
N ARG A 574 10.44 24.50 -2.99
CA ARG A 574 11.69 25.20 -3.33
C ARG A 574 11.46 26.70 -3.60
N GLY A 575 10.22 27.19 -3.48
CA GLY A 575 9.86 28.57 -3.81
C GLY A 575 9.77 28.86 -5.30
N GLU A 576 9.75 27.85 -6.16
CA GLU A 576 9.62 27.98 -7.60
C GLU A 576 8.15 28.06 -7.99
N LEU A 577 7.79 28.95 -8.94
CA LEU A 577 6.44 29.00 -9.51
C LEU A 577 6.11 27.69 -10.20
N THR A 578 4.88 27.22 -10.01
CA THR A 578 4.34 26.02 -10.65
C THR A 578 3.29 26.37 -11.70
N GLU A 579 2.11 26.73 -11.28
CA GLU A 579 0.96 27.05 -12.14
C GLU A 579 -0.04 27.93 -11.41
N GLY A 580 -1.14 28.32 -12.04
CA GLY A 580 -2.32 28.83 -11.38
C GLY A 580 -3.28 27.71 -10.99
N ALA A 581 -4.26 27.98 -10.12
CA ALA A 581 -5.25 26.99 -9.67
C ALA A 581 -6.04 26.38 -10.84
N ARG A 582 -6.20 27.09 -11.96
CA ARG A 582 -6.92 26.64 -13.17
C ARG A 582 -6.23 26.97 -14.48
N SER A 583 -5.02 27.53 -14.43
CA SER A 583 -4.29 27.97 -15.62
C SER A 583 -2.79 27.72 -15.54
N THR A 584 -2.15 27.64 -16.69
CA THR A 584 -0.69 27.68 -16.82
C THR A 584 -0.23 29.14 -16.88
N LEU A 585 0.85 29.47 -16.19
CA LEU A 585 1.46 30.79 -16.18
C LEU A 585 2.38 30.96 -17.39
N LEU A 586 2.26 32.11 -18.06
CA LEU A 586 3.14 32.53 -19.15
C LEU A 586 3.69 33.92 -18.82
N LEU A 587 5.01 34.02 -18.70
CA LEU A 587 5.72 35.27 -18.37
C LEU A 587 6.61 35.67 -19.54
N ARG A 588 6.52 36.95 -19.96
CA ARG A 588 7.44 37.52 -20.92
C ARG A 588 8.57 38.22 -20.18
N LEU A 589 9.79 37.72 -20.36
CA LEU A 589 11.02 38.23 -19.77
C LEU A 589 12.07 38.31 -20.85
N ASP A 590 12.78 39.43 -20.92
CA ASP A 590 13.82 39.69 -21.91
C ASP A 590 13.33 39.44 -23.35
N GLY A 591 12.12 39.88 -23.66
CA GLY A 591 11.48 39.76 -24.95
C GLY A 591 10.97 38.35 -25.31
N ARG A 592 11.12 37.34 -24.46
CA ARG A 592 10.75 35.93 -24.70
C ARG A 592 9.66 35.45 -23.75
N TRP A 593 8.85 34.48 -24.20
CA TRP A 593 7.85 33.83 -23.38
C TRP A 593 8.41 32.60 -22.66
N TRP A 594 8.12 32.52 -21.35
CA TRP A 594 8.54 31.45 -20.45
C TRP A 594 7.37 30.89 -19.71
N THR A 595 7.43 29.60 -19.38
CA THR A 595 6.46 28.91 -18.51
C THR A 595 7.21 28.04 -17.52
N PRO A 596 6.69 27.84 -16.29
CA PRO A 596 7.29 26.89 -15.34
C PRO A 596 7.41 25.49 -15.94
N PRO A 597 8.52 24.77 -15.67
CA PRO A 597 8.69 23.42 -16.16
C PRO A 597 7.75 22.43 -15.41
N VAL A 598 7.38 21.35 -16.09
CA VAL A 598 6.59 20.28 -15.45
C VAL A 598 7.32 19.73 -14.21
N ALA A 599 8.66 19.68 -14.23
CA ALA A 599 9.49 19.25 -13.11
C ALA A 599 9.40 20.15 -11.86
N ALA A 600 8.94 21.40 -12.01
CA ALA A 600 8.64 22.27 -10.86
C ALA A 600 7.31 21.93 -10.18
N GLY A 601 6.48 21.09 -10.80
CA GLY A 601 5.15 20.73 -10.33
C GLY A 601 4.00 21.36 -11.13
N ALA A 602 4.26 21.82 -12.35
CA ALA A 602 3.20 22.31 -13.24
C ALA A 602 2.48 21.13 -13.93
N LEU A 603 1.16 21.23 -14.07
CA LEU A 603 0.39 20.27 -14.87
C LEU A 603 0.88 20.32 -16.34
N PRO A 604 1.07 19.17 -17.04
CA PRO A 604 1.32 19.15 -18.48
C PRO A 604 0.04 19.58 -19.24
N GLY A 605 -0.18 20.91 -19.31
CA GLY A 605 -1.38 21.52 -19.85
C GLY A 605 -1.53 21.28 -21.35
N VAL A 606 -2.73 20.88 -21.83
CA VAL A 606 -3.01 20.66 -23.25
C VAL A 606 -2.81 21.95 -24.07
N MET A 607 -3.21 23.11 -23.54
CA MET A 607 -2.98 24.39 -24.20
C MET A 607 -1.51 24.79 -24.13
N ARG A 608 -0.84 24.57 -22.99
CA ARG A 608 0.60 24.77 -22.83
C ARG A 608 1.40 24.01 -23.89
N ALA A 609 1.10 22.72 -24.07
CA ALA A 609 1.76 21.89 -25.08
C ALA A 609 1.53 22.43 -26.52
N ALA A 610 0.32 22.89 -26.82
CA ALA A 610 0.01 23.50 -28.10
C ALA A 610 0.82 24.79 -28.35
N LEU A 611 0.97 25.63 -27.32
CA LEU A 611 1.77 26.87 -27.42
C LEU A 611 3.28 26.59 -27.55
N MET A 612 3.80 25.57 -26.88
CA MET A 612 5.19 25.16 -27.02
C MET A 612 5.53 24.59 -28.41
N ALA A 613 4.51 23.99 -29.06
CA ALA A 613 4.67 23.49 -30.43
C ALA A 613 4.47 24.59 -31.51
N ASP A 614 3.93 25.75 -31.14
CA ASP A 614 3.67 26.85 -32.06
C ASP A 614 4.91 27.79 -32.15
N PRO A 615 5.60 27.85 -33.30
CA PRO A 615 6.76 28.70 -33.49
C PRO A 615 6.51 30.20 -33.26
N ALA A 616 5.25 30.65 -33.44
CA ALA A 616 4.88 32.06 -33.25
C ALA A 616 4.97 32.49 -31.77
N TRP A 617 4.82 31.57 -30.83
CA TRP A 617 4.96 31.84 -29.41
C TRP A 617 6.42 31.72 -28.93
N ALA A 618 7.24 30.88 -29.56
CA ALA A 618 8.60 30.55 -29.11
C ALA A 618 8.69 30.29 -27.60
N LEU A 619 7.61 29.69 -27.02
CA LEU A 619 7.46 29.45 -25.61
C LEU A 619 8.44 28.37 -25.13
N GLN A 620 9.20 28.66 -24.07
CA GLN A 620 10.17 27.73 -23.48
C GLN A 620 9.93 27.54 -21.98
N GLU A 621 10.46 26.45 -21.45
CA GLU A 621 10.47 26.19 -20.01
C GLU A 621 11.63 26.91 -19.31
N ARG A 622 11.32 27.50 -18.14
CA ARG A 622 12.32 28.11 -17.26
C ARG A 622 11.84 27.99 -15.82
N VAL A 623 12.74 27.66 -14.90
CA VAL A 623 12.45 27.80 -13.46
C VAL A 623 12.22 29.28 -13.18
N LEU A 624 11.03 29.58 -12.65
CA LEU A 624 10.55 30.93 -12.38
C LEU A 624 10.26 31.06 -10.88
N HIS A 625 10.44 32.26 -10.34
CA HIS A 625 10.21 32.60 -8.94
C HIS A 625 9.17 33.72 -8.81
N PRO A 626 8.56 33.93 -7.62
CA PRO A 626 7.57 35.00 -7.41
C PRO A 626 8.05 36.39 -7.86
N ALA A 627 9.34 36.72 -7.70
CA ALA A 627 9.92 37.98 -8.14
C ALA A 627 9.89 38.16 -9.68
N ASP A 628 9.82 37.06 -10.44
CA ASP A 628 9.72 37.13 -11.89
C ASP A 628 8.33 37.61 -12.37
N LEU A 629 7.27 37.40 -11.55
CA LEU A 629 5.93 37.93 -11.82
C LEU A 629 5.91 39.47 -11.80
N GLU A 630 6.68 40.07 -10.90
CA GLU A 630 6.76 41.54 -10.78
C GLU A 630 7.62 42.18 -11.88
N ARG A 631 8.60 41.42 -12.38
CA ARG A 631 9.56 41.87 -13.43
C ARG A 631 9.06 41.59 -14.85
N ALA A 632 7.95 40.79 -14.99
CA ALA A 632 7.50 40.40 -16.30
C ALA A 632 6.99 41.59 -17.13
N GLU A 633 7.50 41.72 -18.36
CA GLU A 633 7.04 42.70 -19.36
C GLU A 633 5.57 42.50 -19.74
N ALA A 634 5.15 41.23 -19.72
CA ALA A 634 3.76 40.85 -19.96
C ALA A 634 3.47 39.54 -19.25
N LEU A 635 2.24 39.40 -18.77
CA LEU A 635 1.68 38.20 -18.15
C LEU A 635 0.53 37.68 -19.00
N ALA A 636 0.46 36.34 -19.15
CA ALA A 636 -0.72 35.69 -19.73
C ALA A 636 -1.00 34.40 -18.98
N LEU A 637 -2.26 34.00 -19.00
CA LEU A 637 -2.75 32.74 -18.45
C LEU A 637 -3.32 31.90 -19.59
N CYS A 638 -3.06 30.59 -19.57
CA CYS A 638 -3.66 29.74 -20.60
C CYS A 638 -4.26 28.45 -20.02
N ASN A 639 -5.33 28.00 -20.62
CA ASN A 639 -5.86 26.65 -20.44
C ASN A 639 -6.67 26.22 -21.67
N ALA A 640 -7.04 24.94 -21.76
CA ALA A 640 -7.71 24.38 -22.94
C ALA A 640 -9.15 24.90 -23.14
N LEU A 641 -9.80 25.45 -22.10
CA LEU A 641 -11.14 26.04 -22.20
C LEU A 641 -11.12 27.47 -22.76
N ARG A 642 -10.15 28.27 -22.32
CA ARG A 642 -10.14 29.72 -22.55
C ARG A 642 -9.12 30.16 -23.59
N GLY A 643 -8.23 29.24 -24.00
CA GLY A 643 -7.10 29.63 -24.84
C GLY A 643 -6.07 30.41 -24.04
N VAL A 644 -5.48 31.45 -24.65
CA VAL A 644 -4.56 32.40 -24.01
C VAL A 644 -5.30 33.69 -23.69
N CYS A 645 -5.14 34.16 -22.46
CA CYS A 645 -5.74 35.41 -21.99
C CYS A 645 -4.62 36.28 -21.40
N SER A 646 -4.59 37.58 -21.75
CA SER A 646 -3.70 38.53 -21.08
C SER A 646 -4.03 38.59 -19.58
N ALA A 647 -3.03 38.81 -18.76
CA ALA A 647 -3.19 38.86 -17.31
C ALA A 647 -2.38 39.99 -16.68
N ARG A 648 -2.73 40.34 -15.43
CA ARG A 648 -1.98 41.30 -14.60
C ARG A 648 -1.96 40.80 -13.16
N LEU A 649 -0.92 41.15 -12.41
CA LEU A 649 -0.94 40.94 -10.96
C LEU A 649 -2.04 41.79 -10.32
N HIS A 650 -2.86 41.12 -9.52
CA HIS A 650 -3.94 41.80 -8.80
C HIS A 650 -3.36 42.49 -7.56
N GLY A 651 -3.66 43.79 -7.39
CA GLY A 651 -3.14 44.60 -6.27
C GLY A 651 -1.87 45.40 -6.56
N CYS A 652 -1.19 45.20 -7.70
CA CYS A 652 -0.17 46.14 -8.20
C CYS A 652 -0.85 47.29 -8.97
N ALA A 653 -0.63 48.51 -8.52
CA ALA A 653 -1.04 49.70 -9.29
C ALA A 653 -0.41 49.66 -10.71
N SER A 654 -1.21 49.85 -11.73
CA SER A 654 -0.79 49.81 -13.14
C SER A 654 0.43 50.68 -13.36
N LEU A 655 1.49 50.12 -14.00
CA LEU A 655 2.67 50.85 -14.46
C LEU A 655 2.36 51.97 -15.46
N GLU A 656 1.11 52.13 -15.92
CA GLU A 656 0.65 53.16 -16.83
C GLU A 656 0.59 54.59 -16.22
N GLN A 657 0.84 54.78 -14.91
CA GLN A 657 0.90 56.09 -14.27
C GLN A 657 2.32 56.54 -13.92
N ARG A 658 3.36 55.91 -14.46
CA ARG A 658 4.75 56.38 -14.39
C ARG A 658 5.32 56.59 -15.78
N GLY A 659 4.75 57.50 -16.49
CA GLY A 659 5.25 58.07 -17.73
C GLY A 659 5.39 59.58 -17.61
#